data_44c93ebeccfa84f029169484399527e0
#
_entry.id   44c93ebeccfa84f029169484399527e0
#
_cell.length_a   1.000
_cell.length_b   1.000
_cell.length_c   1.000
_cell.angle_alpha   90.00
_cell.angle_beta   90.00
_cell.angle_gamma   90.00
#
_symmetry.space_group_name_H-M   'P 1'
#
loop_
_entity.id
_entity.type
_entity.pdbx_description
1 polymer ?
#
loop_
_entity_poly.entity_id
_entity_poly.type
_entity_poly.pdbx_seq_one_letter_code
_entity_poly.pdbx_strand_id
1 'polypeptide(L)'
;MKFSIITPCQPSELSQLLELRHNLSLQATQDFEWVIALNVPLDLDATDWHLPFAVHQVTFKGTTVGAARNAALQAATGDWLVFVDSDDYLTPNALAEMAAIAPLAADTLADLYQFPTYEPHTSFVASQQQLPIKDRLPKWGGAKRRQPKNHAVNLNEATLGSLTTDITVAPATLNWLQHKYTLNSGDNRWEQFNRQLKITGKVINRQLVQDQHLTFDADNALYPDYTFLTQVMAHTSAYLRLANPTYIRVKHNDPVNQPSVHQLDVPDRWQQRVAAWHTSLEAITDPELHLAFSRYSLYRLHRFLYMALATGATAESATVTDVPGLITQLHNFLQLVDEEALGEVSMLSRHILNRIRRQPVYPRHAINRIVHLRQLGRVIKHRGRGITRLSYMWWFTKMPIKSKTILYESFLGRNFSDSPKAVYNYLQTTYPGKFKHVWISNPGVTGMPKGQPNTIVVKRFGWRYMYYLATAKFQVINMRQPKWFVKRPGTKFLATWHGTPLKHLVFDMDNVASANPLYKQIFFQQSRQWDYLVTANQFSVDVFEHAFMYPVEKMLKSGYPRNDILSAPDRDARARQIKEKLGIPQDKKIILYAPTWRDDDYYGVGDYKFTLKLDINRLKRELGDDYVLVLRTHYFITEHLDTTGFGDFVYNESSYDDIAELYLISDVLITDYSSVFFDYAILKRPILYFVYDYEKYGSVLRGFYLDMEKDLPGPLLKTNDDVLAALHNLPQVTKDYAAAYATFSQRFNAWEDGHATQRVVDAFFDKTDLQ
;
A
#
# COMPACT_ATOMS: atom_id res chain seq x y z
N MET A 1 22.42 -29.34 -20.78
CA MET A 1 20.95 -29.11 -20.69
C MET A 1 20.73 -27.60 -20.71
N LYS A 2 20.04 -27.08 -21.71
CA LYS A 2 19.98 -25.64 -21.96
C LYS A 2 18.59 -25.11 -21.68
N PHE A 3 18.49 -23.95 -21.02
CA PHE A 3 17.22 -23.23 -20.81
C PHE A 3 17.07 -22.10 -21.84
N SER A 4 15.85 -21.87 -22.28
CA SER A 4 15.46 -20.64 -22.96
C SER A 4 14.64 -19.79 -21.99
N ILE A 5 15.17 -18.64 -21.58
CA ILE A 5 14.46 -17.65 -20.78
C ILE A 5 13.69 -16.75 -21.74
N ILE A 6 12.40 -16.72 -21.65
CA ILE A 6 11.49 -15.97 -22.53
C ILE A 6 10.97 -14.75 -21.80
N THR A 7 11.26 -13.58 -22.33
CA THR A 7 10.83 -12.28 -21.80
C THR A 7 10.06 -11.48 -22.83
N PRO A 8 8.74 -11.31 -22.69
CA PRO A 8 8.01 -10.29 -23.43
C PRO A 8 8.35 -8.92 -22.88
N CYS A 9 8.57 -7.93 -23.71
CA CYS A 9 8.91 -6.57 -23.30
C CYS A 9 8.25 -5.54 -24.22
N GLN A 10 7.70 -4.49 -23.61
CA GLN A 10 7.22 -3.31 -24.31
C GLN A 10 8.25 -2.18 -24.22
N PRO A 11 8.27 -1.20 -25.15
CA PRO A 11 9.22 -0.08 -25.11
C PRO A 11 9.19 0.72 -23.80
N SER A 12 8.04 0.80 -23.13
CA SER A 12 7.89 1.45 -21.82
C SER A 12 8.55 0.69 -20.66
N GLU A 13 8.93 -0.56 -20.87
CA GLU A 13 9.52 -1.47 -19.86
C GLU A 13 11.04 -1.62 -20.00
N LEU A 14 11.68 -0.79 -20.82
CA LEU A 14 13.11 -0.91 -21.11
C LEU A 14 13.99 -0.78 -19.85
N SER A 15 13.64 0.09 -18.92
CA SER A 15 14.38 0.24 -17.66
C SER A 15 14.34 -1.04 -16.83
N GLN A 16 13.18 -1.68 -16.75
CA GLN A 16 12.99 -2.96 -16.05
C GLN A 16 13.76 -4.08 -16.77
N LEU A 17 13.74 -4.10 -18.10
CA LEU A 17 14.52 -5.07 -18.88
C LEU A 17 16.03 -4.97 -18.61
N LEU A 18 16.56 -3.75 -18.40
CA LEU A 18 17.96 -3.55 -18.01
C LEU A 18 18.27 -4.08 -16.61
N GLU A 19 17.32 -3.95 -15.67
CA GLU A 19 17.43 -4.55 -14.34
C GLU A 19 17.38 -6.09 -14.41
N LEU A 20 16.49 -6.66 -15.23
CA LEU A 20 16.43 -8.11 -15.45
C LEU A 20 17.71 -8.62 -16.10
N ARG A 21 18.29 -7.90 -17.08
CA ARG A 21 19.61 -8.19 -17.66
C ARG A 21 20.67 -8.35 -16.57
N HIS A 22 20.74 -7.40 -15.64
CA HIS A 22 21.69 -7.48 -14.53
C HIS A 22 21.39 -8.69 -13.63
N ASN A 23 20.12 -8.97 -13.34
CA ASN A 23 19.72 -10.14 -12.56
C ASN A 23 20.14 -11.47 -13.21
N LEU A 24 19.97 -11.58 -14.53
CA LEU A 24 20.37 -12.77 -15.29
C LEU A 24 21.90 -12.93 -15.35
N SER A 25 22.66 -11.84 -15.44
CA SER A 25 24.13 -11.89 -15.42
C SER A 25 24.70 -12.39 -14.06
N LEU A 26 23.93 -12.27 -12.99
CA LEU A 26 24.30 -12.74 -11.65
C LEU A 26 23.85 -14.18 -11.33
N GLN A 27 23.27 -14.91 -12.28
CA GLN A 27 22.89 -16.30 -12.07
C GLN A 27 24.13 -17.19 -11.90
N ALA A 28 24.05 -18.16 -10.99
CA ALA A 28 25.14 -19.07 -10.68
C ALA A 28 25.54 -19.97 -11.87
N THR A 29 24.68 -20.15 -12.85
CA THR A 29 24.99 -20.80 -14.13
C THR A 29 24.63 -19.91 -15.29
N GLN A 30 25.44 -19.96 -16.36
CA GLN A 30 25.24 -19.17 -17.58
C GLN A 30 24.88 -20.08 -18.79
N ASP A 31 24.55 -21.35 -18.56
CA ASP A 31 24.15 -22.30 -19.60
C ASP A 31 22.67 -22.13 -19.96
N PHE A 32 22.34 -20.95 -20.49
CA PHE A 32 21.03 -20.59 -20.98
C PHE A 32 21.12 -19.60 -22.15
N GLU A 33 20.03 -19.44 -22.84
CA GLU A 33 19.81 -18.32 -23.77
C GLU A 33 18.68 -17.44 -23.27
N TRP A 34 18.73 -16.15 -23.62
CA TRP A 34 17.69 -15.19 -23.32
C TRP A 34 16.98 -14.74 -24.59
N VAL A 35 15.72 -15.07 -24.74
CA VAL A 35 14.87 -14.72 -25.90
C VAL A 35 13.96 -13.55 -25.50
N ILE A 36 14.23 -12.37 -26.06
CA ILE A 36 13.48 -11.15 -25.78
C ILE A 36 12.53 -10.88 -26.95
N ALA A 37 11.23 -10.89 -26.68
CA ALA A 37 10.22 -10.54 -27.69
C ALA A 37 9.80 -9.08 -27.55
N LEU A 38 10.01 -8.31 -28.61
CA LEU A 38 9.78 -6.88 -28.68
C LEU A 38 8.88 -6.55 -29.87
N ASN A 39 8.01 -5.56 -29.74
CA ASN A 39 7.23 -5.04 -30.86
C ASN A 39 8.00 -3.98 -31.67
N VAL A 40 9.11 -3.47 -31.14
CA VAL A 40 10.04 -2.55 -31.80
C VAL A 40 11.45 -3.06 -31.57
N PRO A 41 12.32 -3.18 -32.58
CA PRO A 41 13.70 -3.60 -32.40
C PRO A 41 14.46 -2.68 -31.44
N LEU A 42 15.25 -3.28 -30.54
CA LEU A 42 16.25 -2.57 -29.74
C LEU A 42 17.59 -2.64 -30.45
N ASP A 43 18.31 -1.53 -30.44
CA ASP A 43 19.72 -1.51 -30.83
C ASP A 43 20.56 -2.01 -29.66
N LEU A 44 20.85 -3.31 -29.69
CA LEU A 44 21.63 -3.95 -28.62
C LEU A 44 23.10 -3.55 -28.66
N ASP A 45 23.63 -3.16 -29.84
CA ASP A 45 25.02 -2.71 -30.01
C ASP A 45 25.22 -1.36 -29.30
N ALA A 46 24.23 -0.50 -29.32
CA ALA A 46 24.26 0.80 -28.64
C ALA A 46 24.24 0.70 -27.11
N THR A 47 23.85 -0.43 -26.57
CA THR A 47 23.73 -0.64 -25.09
C THR A 47 24.91 -1.38 -24.47
N ASP A 48 25.95 -1.73 -25.24
CA ASP A 48 27.15 -2.47 -24.78
C ASP A 48 26.80 -3.76 -23.98
N TRP A 49 25.95 -4.60 -24.57
CA TRP A 49 25.44 -5.82 -23.93
C TRP A 49 26.42 -6.99 -24.04
N HIS A 50 27.61 -6.87 -23.43
CA HIS A 50 28.55 -7.98 -23.29
C HIS A 50 28.10 -8.95 -22.19
N LEU A 51 27.30 -9.96 -22.57
CA LEU A 51 26.75 -10.94 -21.64
C LEU A 51 27.42 -12.31 -21.80
N PRO A 52 27.56 -13.08 -20.72
CA PRO A 52 28.16 -14.42 -20.74
C PRO A 52 27.27 -15.50 -21.36
N PHE A 53 26.06 -15.16 -21.77
CA PHE A 53 25.08 -16.05 -22.39
C PHE A 53 24.54 -15.47 -23.71
N ALA A 54 23.92 -16.33 -24.54
CA ALA A 54 23.36 -15.90 -25.81
C ALA A 54 22.08 -15.08 -25.60
N VAL A 55 21.91 -14.00 -26.37
CA VAL A 55 20.70 -13.18 -26.39
C VAL A 55 20.11 -13.19 -27.80
N HIS A 56 18.83 -13.52 -27.90
CA HIS A 56 18.07 -13.53 -29.14
C HIS A 56 16.95 -12.52 -29.08
N GLN A 57 16.98 -11.54 -29.93
CA GLN A 57 15.90 -10.57 -30.07
C GLN A 57 14.94 -11.00 -31.16
N VAL A 58 13.65 -11.05 -30.84
CA VAL A 58 12.58 -11.42 -31.75
C VAL A 58 11.56 -10.31 -31.85
N THR A 59 11.25 -9.90 -33.06
CA THR A 59 10.18 -8.94 -33.31
C THR A 59 8.86 -9.65 -33.54
N PHE A 60 7.78 -9.12 -32.99
CA PHE A 60 6.44 -9.67 -33.21
C PHE A 60 5.44 -8.60 -33.68
N LYS A 61 4.42 -9.04 -34.38
CA LYS A 61 3.30 -8.18 -34.79
C LYS A 61 2.17 -8.33 -33.75
N GLY A 62 1.74 -7.23 -33.17
CA GLY A 62 0.68 -7.22 -32.18
C GLY A 62 1.03 -6.40 -30.94
N THR A 63 0.11 -6.36 -29.97
CA THR A 63 0.24 -5.60 -28.74
C THR A 63 0.08 -6.45 -27.48
N THR A 64 -0.18 -7.74 -27.64
CA THR A 64 -0.47 -8.65 -26.50
C THR A 64 0.76 -9.43 -26.07
N VAL A 65 0.82 -9.74 -24.79
CA VAL A 65 1.85 -10.59 -24.20
C VAL A 65 1.80 -12.01 -24.78
N GLY A 66 0.62 -12.51 -25.14
CA GLY A 66 0.43 -13.81 -25.79
C GLY A 66 1.12 -13.87 -27.16
N ALA A 67 0.95 -12.85 -27.99
CA ALA A 67 1.62 -12.76 -29.30
C ALA A 67 3.15 -12.69 -29.15
N ALA A 68 3.64 -11.91 -28.18
CA ALA A 68 5.07 -11.81 -27.85
C ALA A 68 5.66 -13.18 -27.45
N ARG A 69 4.99 -13.89 -26.55
CA ARG A 69 5.43 -15.21 -26.09
C ARG A 69 5.42 -16.25 -27.21
N ASN A 70 4.42 -16.21 -28.09
CA ASN A 70 4.37 -17.10 -29.27
C ASN A 70 5.55 -16.88 -30.23
N ALA A 71 5.92 -15.63 -30.49
CA ALA A 71 7.11 -15.33 -31.31
C ALA A 71 8.41 -15.84 -30.65
N ALA A 72 8.54 -15.65 -29.35
CA ALA A 72 9.69 -16.13 -28.59
C ALA A 72 9.76 -17.68 -28.54
N LEU A 73 8.62 -18.37 -28.44
CA LEU A 73 8.56 -19.84 -28.49
C LEU A 73 9.14 -20.41 -29.78
N GLN A 74 8.93 -19.74 -30.90
CA GLN A 74 9.48 -20.16 -32.21
C GLN A 74 11.00 -20.01 -32.31
N ALA A 75 11.57 -19.04 -31.60
CA ALA A 75 13.00 -18.77 -31.59
C ALA A 75 13.78 -19.54 -30.49
N ALA A 76 13.09 -20.05 -29.50
CA ALA A 76 13.70 -20.76 -28.39
C ALA A 76 14.34 -22.09 -28.84
N THR A 77 15.61 -22.34 -28.46
CA THR A 77 16.40 -23.52 -28.81
C THR A 77 16.70 -24.43 -27.63
N GLY A 78 16.57 -23.95 -26.39
CA GLY A 78 16.84 -24.71 -25.16
C GLY A 78 15.83 -25.86 -24.95
N ASP A 79 16.22 -26.86 -24.19
CA ASP A 79 15.38 -28.04 -23.91
C ASP A 79 14.16 -27.66 -23.02
N TRP A 80 14.34 -26.63 -22.19
CA TRP A 80 13.37 -26.16 -21.22
C TRP A 80 13.07 -24.69 -21.36
N LEU A 81 11.80 -24.33 -21.26
CA LEU A 81 11.28 -22.98 -21.37
C LEU A 81 11.01 -22.39 -19.98
N VAL A 82 11.55 -21.22 -19.71
CA VAL A 82 11.34 -20.44 -18.47
C VAL A 82 10.82 -19.07 -18.85
N PHE A 83 9.63 -18.71 -18.36
CA PHE A 83 9.00 -17.42 -18.66
C PHE A 83 9.25 -16.43 -17.53
N VAL A 84 9.91 -15.33 -17.86
CA VAL A 84 10.23 -14.24 -16.91
C VAL A 84 9.74 -12.93 -17.51
N ASP A 85 8.80 -12.28 -16.83
CA ASP A 85 8.30 -10.97 -17.25
C ASP A 85 9.40 -9.90 -17.06
N SER A 86 9.39 -8.84 -17.86
CA SER A 86 10.44 -7.79 -17.89
C SER A 86 10.66 -7.08 -16.55
N ASP A 87 9.63 -7.04 -15.70
CA ASP A 87 9.59 -6.42 -14.38
C ASP A 87 9.81 -7.40 -13.21
N ASP A 88 10.07 -8.69 -13.50
CA ASP A 88 10.26 -9.74 -12.51
C ASP A 88 11.72 -10.21 -12.47
N TYR A 89 12.09 -11.03 -11.48
CA TYR A 89 13.46 -11.49 -11.26
C TYR A 89 13.52 -12.97 -10.88
N LEU A 90 14.72 -13.54 -11.05
CA LEU A 90 15.06 -14.87 -10.51
C LEU A 90 15.97 -14.72 -9.28
N THR A 91 15.89 -15.67 -8.33
CA THR A 91 16.90 -15.74 -7.26
C THR A 91 18.27 -16.12 -7.84
N PRO A 92 19.39 -15.75 -7.23
CA PRO A 92 20.73 -15.95 -7.82
C PRO A 92 21.05 -17.39 -8.22
N ASN A 93 20.47 -18.39 -7.54
CA ASN A 93 20.69 -19.81 -7.80
C ASN A 93 19.55 -20.48 -8.60
N ALA A 94 18.57 -19.71 -9.08
CA ALA A 94 17.37 -20.28 -9.67
C ALA A 94 17.64 -21.23 -10.83
N LEU A 95 18.46 -20.82 -11.80
CA LEU A 95 18.77 -21.64 -12.97
C LEU A 95 19.62 -22.86 -12.61
N ALA A 96 20.53 -22.76 -11.64
CA ALA A 96 21.29 -23.90 -11.14
C ALA A 96 20.38 -24.90 -10.42
N GLU A 97 19.42 -24.43 -9.62
CA GLU A 97 18.42 -25.25 -8.97
C GLU A 97 17.51 -25.95 -10.01
N MET A 98 17.10 -25.24 -11.06
CA MET A 98 16.33 -25.79 -12.16
C MET A 98 17.13 -26.87 -12.93
N ALA A 99 18.41 -26.63 -13.21
CA ALA A 99 19.27 -27.58 -13.90
C ALA A 99 19.46 -28.88 -13.13
N ALA A 100 19.54 -28.81 -11.81
CA ALA A 100 19.67 -29.98 -10.94
C ALA A 100 18.42 -30.87 -10.93
N ILE A 101 17.23 -30.34 -11.29
CA ILE A 101 15.95 -31.06 -11.22
C ILE A 101 15.49 -31.52 -12.60
N ALA A 102 15.89 -30.83 -13.65
CA ALA A 102 15.45 -31.15 -15.00
C ALA A 102 15.66 -32.65 -15.38
N PRO A 103 16.77 -33.32 -15.01
CA PRO A 103 16.92 -34.78 -15.20
C PRO A 103 15.87 -35.62 -14.48
N LEU A 104 15.49 -35.22 -13.25
CA LEU A 104 14.49 -35.93 -12.45
C LEU A 104 13.10 -35.90 -13.11
N ALA A 105 12.79 -34.83 -13.83
CA ALA A 105 11.54 -34.70 -14.55
C ALA A 105 11.50 -35.57 -15.80
N ALA A 106 12.58 -35.61 -16.54
CA ALA A 106 12.67 -36.47 -17.72
C ALA A 106 12.41 -37.94 -17.34
N ASP A 107 12.99 -38.39 -16.22
CA ASP A 107 12.84 -39.76 -15.72
C ASP A 107 11.44 -40.05 -15.14
N THR A 108 10.74 -39.04 -14.67
CA THR A 108 9.42 -39.17 -14.03
C THR A 108 8.27 -38.81 -14.95
N LEU A 109 8.51 -38.58 -16.23
CA LEU A 109 7.51 -38.11 -17.21
C LEU A 109 6.84 -36.79 -16.81
N ALA A 110 7.53 -35.97 -16.00
CA ALA A 110 7.03 -34.67 -15.59
C ALA A 110 7.48 -33.60 -16.59
N ASP A 111 6.57 -33.10 -17.38
CA ASP A 111 6.86 -32.12 -18.43
C ASP A 111 6.62 -30.66 -18.00
N LEU A 112 6.12 -30.46 -16.79
CA LEU A 112 5.84 -29.16 -16.22
C LEU A 112 6.45 -29.04 -14.82
N TYR A 113 7.29 -28.03 -14.64
CA TYR A 113 7.81 -27.62 -13.34
C TYR A 113 7.15 -26.37 -12.85
N GLN A 114 6.83 -26.34 -11.59
CA GLN A 114 6.31 -25.14 -10.94
C GLN A 114 7.18 -24.79 -9.73
N PHE A 115 7.73 -23.58 -9.75
CA PHE A 115 8.45 -23.02 -8.63
C PHE A 115 7.57 -22.10 -7.80
N PRO A 116 7.72 -22.05 -6.49
CA PRO A 116 7.08 -21.03 -5.68
C PRO A 116 7.49 -19.64 -6.14
N THR A 117 6.52 -18.75 -6.31
CA THR A 117 6.76 -17.34 -6.58
C THR A 117 6.77 -16.55 -5.28
N TYR A 118 7.70 -15.62 -5.15
CA TYR A 118 7.74 -14.62 -4.07
C TYR A 118 7.27 -13.27 -4.63
N GLU A 119 6.43 -12.56 -3.88
CA GLU A 119 5.89 -11.27 -4.31
C GLU A 119 6.37 -10.16 -3.34
N PRO A 120 7.60 -9.62 -3.49
CA PRO A 120 8.05 -8.49 -2.70
C PRO A 120 7.35 -7.19 -3.15
N HIS A 121 7.24 -6.25 -2.22
CA HIS A 121 6.74 -4.90 -2.51
C HIS A 121 7.86 -3.90 -2.80
N THR A 122 9.08 -4.39 -3.03
CA THR A 122 10.29 -3.58 -3.11
C THR A 122 10.96 -3.72 -4.47
N SER A 123 11.73 -2.71 -4.88
CA SER A 123 12.58 -2.78 -6.06
C SER A 123 13.70 -3.81 -5.90
N PHE A 124 14.27 -4.27 -7.02
CA PHE A 124 15.38 -5.22 -7.08
C PHE A 124 16.58 -4.82 -6.20
N VAL A 125 16.96 -3.54 -6.20
CA VAL A 125 18.09 -3.04 -5.39
C VAL A 125 17.88 -3.30 -3.90
N ALA A 126 16.66 -3.12 -3.41
CA ALA A 126 16.33 -3.43 -2.02
C ALA A 126 16.30 -4.94 -1.74
N SER A 127 16.06 -5.80 -2.74
CA SER A 127 16.03 -7.26 -2.57
C SER A 127 17.43 -7.89 -2.52
N GLN A 128 18.42 -7.28 -3.18
CA GLN A 128 19.80 -7.81 -3.19
C GLN A 128 20.63 -7.44 -1.95
N GLN A 129 20.36 -6.33 -1.30
CA GLN A 129 21.16 -5.86 -0.14
C GLN A 129 20.97 -6.66 1.14
N GLN A 130 20.42 -7.89 1.07
CA GLN A 130 19.87 -8.37 2.26
C GLN A 130 19.80 -9.79 2.63
N LEU A 131 19.92 -10.03 3.88
CA LEU A 131 19.61 -11.09 4.86
C LEU A 131 19.10 -12.46 4.33
N PRO A 132 19.46 -13.56 4.97
CA PRO A 132 19.00 -14.89 4.62
C PRO A 132 17.47 -14.94 4.51
N ILE A 133 16.98 -15.55 3.45
CA ILE A 133 15.55 -15.68 3.09
C ILE A 133 14.65 -16.19 4.24
N LYS A 134 15.22 -16.87 5.23
CA LYS A 134 14.51 -17.38 6.42
C LYS A 134 13.80 -16.30 7.24
N ASP A 135 14.34 -15.09 7.28
CA ASP A 135 13.85 -14.05 8.21
C ASP A 135 12.89 -13.06 7.58
N ARG A 136 12.60 -13.21 6.27
CA ARG A 136 11.81 -12.24 5.51
C ARG A 136 10.45 -12.70 5.02
N LEU A 137 10.16 -13.99 5.13
CA LEU A 137 8.81 -14.45 4.81
C LEU A 137 7.85 -13.81 5.82
N PRO A 138 6.85 -13.01 5.38
CA PRO A 138 5.82 -12.54 6.28
C PRO A 138 5.24 -13.77 6.97
N LYS A 139 5.30 -13.82 8.29
CA LYS A 139 4.52 -14.78 9.08
C LYS A 139 3.06 -14.46 8.79
N TRP A 140 2.47 -15.12 7.81
CA TRP A 140 1.06 -15.01 7.50
C TRP A 140 0.29 -15.47 8.73
N GLY A 141 -0.34 -14.49 9.41
CA GLY A 141 -1.18 -14.75 10.57
C GLY A 141 -2.22 -15.80 10.26
N GLY A 142 -2.13 -16.90 10.96
CA GLY A 142 -3.10 -17.80 11.47
C GLY A 142 -4.42 -18.02 10.76
N ALA A 143 -4.47 -18.24 9.45
CA ALA A 143 -5.53 -19.06 8.89
C ALA A 143 -5.02 -20.50 8.96
N LYS A 144 -5.58 -21.30 9.86
CA LYS A 144 -5.41 -22.76 9.87
C LYS A 144 -5.82 -23.28 8.49
N ARG A 145 -4.84 -23.34 7.56
CA ARG A 145 -5.04 -24.07 6.31
C ARG A 145 -5.17 -25.53 6.68
N ARG A 146 -6.32 -26.12 6.45
CA ARG A 146 -6.43 -27.56 6.32
C ARG A 146 -5.41 -27.95 5.26
N GLN A 147 -4.36 -28.66 5.67
CA GLN A 147 -3.46 -29.31 4.72
C GLN A 147 -4.35 -30.24 3.87
N PRO A 148 -4.30 -30.14 2.52
CA PRO A 148 -4.93 -31.13 1.70
C PRO A 148 -4.30 -32.48 2.07
N LYS A 149 -5.10 -33.53 2.14
CA LYS A 149 -4.61 -34.90 2.23
C LYS A 149 -4.01 -35.23 0.86
N ASN A 150 -2.76 -34.86 0.66
CA ASN A 150 -2.04 -35.15 -0.58
C ASN A 150 -1.53 -36.57 -0.50
N HIS A 151 -1.81 -37.38 -1.49
CA HIS A 151 -0.99 -38.53 -1.84
C HIS A 151 0.29 -38.01 -2.49
N ALA A 152 1.13 -37.31 -1.72
CA ALA A 152 2.45 -36.93 -2.16
C ALA A 152 3.34 -38.17 -2.09
N VAL A 153 3.88 -38.58 -3.21
CA VAL A 153 4.96 -39.57 -3.21
C VAL A 153 6.23 -38.82 -2.79
N ASN A 154 6.67 -39.03 -1.56
CA ASN A 154 8.01 -38.58 -1.16
C ASN A 154 9.01 -39.43 -1.93
N LEU A 155 9.84 -38.80 -2.76
CA LEU A 155 11.00 -39.47 -3.33
C LEU A 155 11.88 -39.94 -2.15
N ASN A 156 12.01 -41.25 -2.00
CA ASN A 156 12.83 -41.81 -0.95
C ASN A 156 14.34 -41.73 -1.31
N GLU A 157 15.21 -41.84 -0.30
CA GLU A 157 16.66 -41.75 -0.47
C GLU A 157 17.21 -42.74 -1.53
N ALA A 158 16.60 -43.91 -1.69
CA ALA A 158 17.01 -44.90 -2.67
C ALA A 158 16.75 -44.46 -4.12
N THR A 159 15.64 -43.77 -4.38
CA THR A 159 15.29 -43.24 -5.72
C THR A 159 16.19 -42.07 -6.08
N LEU A 160 16.48 -41.19 -5.14
CA LEU A 160 17.46 -40.11 -5.31
C LEU A 160 18.89 -40.62 -5.45
N GLY A 161 19.27 -41.62 -4.69
CA GLY A 161 20.61 -42.26 -4.76
C GLY A 161 20.90 -42.92 -6.10
N SER A 162 19.89 -43.51 -6.76
CA SER A 162 20.06 -44.12 -8.10
C SER A 162 20.16 -43.10 -9.22
N LEU A 163 19.57 -41.90 -9.04
CA LEU A 163 19.60 -40.83 -10.03
C LEU A 163 20.87 -39.96 -9.95
N THR A 164 21.59 -40.00 -8.83
CA THR A 164 22.75 -39.14 -8.57
C THR A 164 24.08 -39.72 -8.99
N THR A 165 24.14 -40.94 -9.51
CA THR A 165 25.41 -41.59 -9.94
C THR A 165 26.09 -40.91 -11.13
N ASP A 166 25.35 -40.13 -11.93
CA ASP A 166 25.87 -39.41 -13.09
C ASP A 166 25.92 -37.87 -12.97
N ILE A 167 25.53 -37.33 -11.81
CA ILE A 167 25.47 -35.88 -11.61
C ILE A 167 26.38 -35.47 -10.46
N THR A 168 27.46 -34.74 -10.75
CA THR A 168 28.36 -34.15 -9.72
C THR A 168 27.69 -32.98 -9.03
N VAL A 169 26.74 -33.24 -8.13
CA VAL A 169 26.10 -32.23 -7.28
C VAL A 169 26.82 -32.20 -5.94
N ALA A 170 27.17 -31.01 -5.44
CA ALA A 170 27.84 -30.89 -4.14
C ALA A 170 26.94 -31.50 -3.02
N PRO A 171 27.54 -32.23 -2.03
CA PRO A 171 26.79 -32.94 -0.98
C PRO A 171 25.82 -32.04 -0.19
N ALA A 172 26.14 -30.77 -0.01
CA ALA A 172 25.25 -29.78 0.64
C ALA A 172 24.00 -29.50 -0.18
N THR A 173 24.06 -29.52 -1.51
CA THR A 173 22.96 -29.34 -2.43
C THR A 173 22.07 -30.59 -2.44
N LEU A 174 22.64 -31.76 -2.35
CA LEU A 174 21.89 -33.02 -2.30
C LEU A 174 21.05 -33.16 -1.03
N ASN A 175 21.59 -32.85 0.14
CA ASN A 175 20.84 -32.84 1.41
C ASN A 175 19.70 -31.82 1.41
N TRP A 176 19.89 -30.72 0.69
CA TRP A 176 18.89 -29.70 0.53
C TRP A 176 17.79 -30.15 -0.45
N LEU A 177 18.13 -30.85 -1.50
CA LEU A 177 17.21 -31.44 -2.47
C LEU A 177 16.29 -32.50 -1.82
N GLN A 178 16.84 -33.39 -1.00
CA GLN A 178 16.13 -34.51 -0.36
C GLN A 178 14.94 -34.11 0.50
N HIS A 179 14.90 -32.87 1.03
CA HIS A 179 13.87 -32.42 1.95
C HIS A 179 12.75 -31.56 1.27
N LYS A 180 12.80 -31.33 -0.05
CA LYS A 180 11.99 -30.26 -0.68
C LYS A 180 11.20 -30.62 -1.92
N TYR A 181 11.17 -31.87 -2.36
CA TYR A 181 10.37 -32.27 -3.51
C TYR A 181 9.13 -33.04 -3.12
N THR A 182 8.02 -32.66 -3.75
CA THR A 182 6.81 -33.46 -3.84
C THR A 182 6.54 -33.72 -5.30
N LEU A 183 6.58 -34.97 -5.72
CA LEU A 183 6.05 -35.38 -7.01
C LEU A 183 4.54 -35.50 -6.86
N ASN A 184 3.79 -34.69 -7.59
CA ASN A 184 2.34 -34.80 -7.63
C ASN A 184 1.95 -35.62 -8.87
N SER A 185 1.38 -36.79 -8.67
CA SER A 185 0.79 -37.62 -9.71
C SER A 185 -0.50 -36.96 -10.26
N GLY A 186 -0.97 -37.40 -11.43
CA GLY A 186 -2.05 -36.81 -12.17
C GLY A 186 -3.35 -36.51 -11.41
N ASP A 187 -3.62 -37.23 -10.31
CA ASP A 187 -4.84 -37.10 -9.52
C ASP A 187 -5.03 -35.75 -8.82
N ASN A 188 -3.95 -34.92 -8.73
CA ASN A 188 -3.97 -33.60 -8.10
C ASN A 188 -3.73 -32.44 -9.09
N ARG A 189 -3.82 -32.68 -10.41
CA ARG A 189 -3.64 -31.64 -11.44
C ARG A 189 -4.62 -30.47 -11.25
N TRP A 190 -5.83 -30.74 -10.81
CA TRP A 190 -6.86 -29.73 -10.57
C TRP A 190 -6.53 -28.75 -9.41
N GLU A 191 -5.74 -29.16 -8.40
CA GLU A 191 -5.31 -28.23 -7.32
C GLU A 191 -4.43 -27.10 -7.85
N GLN A 192 -3.79 -27.31 -8.99
CA GLN A 192 -2.99 -26.30 -9.68
C GLN A 192 -3.84 -25.13 -10.16
N PHE A 193 -5.03 -25.39 -10.67
CA PHE A 193 -5.95 -24.33 -11.10
C PHE A 193 -6.34 -23.42 -9.94
N ASN A 194 -6.50 -23.97 -8.73
CA ASN A 194 -6.85 -23.19 -7.55
C ASN A 194 -5.74 -22.26 -7.09
N ARG A 195 -4.50 -22.52 -7.45
CA ARG A 195 -3.35 -21.75 -6.97
C ARG A 195 -2.96 -20.65 -7.92
N GLN A 196 -2.78 -20.88 -9.19
CA GLN A 196 -2.53 -19.81 -10.18
C GLN A 196 -2.38 -20.37 -11.61
N LEU A 197 -3.31 -20.02 -12.50
CA LEU A 197 -3.11 -20.16 -13.95
C LEU A 197 -2.25 -18.97 -14.43
N LYS A 198 -0.96 -19.00 -14.10
CA LYS A 198 0.05 -18.03 -14.55
C LYS A 198 1.26 -18.79 -15.02
N ILE A 199 1.83 -18.34 -16.11
CA ILE A 199 3.02 -18.94 -16.69
C ILE A 199 4.29 -18.66 -15.84
N THR A 200 4.32 -17.54 -15.13
CA THR A 200 5.46 -17.14 -14.31
C THR A 200 5.75 -18.15 -13.21
N GLY A 201 7.01 -18.47 -13.00
CA GLY A 201 7.47 -19.46 -12.04
C GLY A 201 7.22 -20.92 -12.50
N LYS A 202 7.09 -21.16 -13.80
CA LYS A 202 6.97 -22.49 -14.40
C LYS A 202 8.12 -22.75 -15.35
N VAL A 203 8.54 -24.01 -15.39
CA VAL A 203 9.51 -24.53 -16.35
C VAL A 203 8.83 -25.63 -17.16
N ILE A 204 8.83 -25.51 -18.47
CA ILE A 204 8.05 -26.37 -19.38
C ILE A 204 9.01 -27.02 -20.38
N ASN A 205 8.84 -28.31 -20.63
CA ASN A 205 9.58 -29.01 -21.67
C ASN A 205 9.24 -28.44 -23.06
N ARG A 206 10.26 -27.99 -23.81
CA ARG A 206 10.05 -27.39 -25.13
C ARG A 206 9.52 -28.42 -26.13
N GLN A 207 9.99 -29.68 -26.06
CA GLN A 207 9.54 -30.75 -26.97
C GLN A 207 8.02 -30.97 -26.85
N LEU A 208 7.48 -30.99 -25.61
CA LEU A 208 6.03 -31.08 -25.39
C LEU A 208 5.28 -29.96 -26.10
N VAL A 209 5.77 -28.71 -25.98
CA VAL A 209 5.13 -27.56 -26.60
C VAL A 209 5.14 -27.65 -28.13
N GLN A 210 6.24 -28.15 -28.70
CA GLN A 210 6.37 -28.34 -30.15
C GLN A 210 5.53 -29.47 -30.70
N ASP A 211 5.59 -30.66 -30.05
CA ASP A 211 4.87 -31.86 -30.51
C ASP A 211 3.35 -31.68 -30.45
N GLN A 212 2.89 -30.94 -29.47
CA GLN A 212 1.47 -30.65 -29.28
C GLN A 212 1.02 -29.31 -29.90
N HIS A 213 1.92 -28.60 -30.60
CA HIS A 213 1.66 -27.32 -31.25
C HIS A 213 1.01 -26.28 -30.31
N LEU A 214 1.44 -26.23 -29.03
CA LEU A 214 0.83 -25.41 -28.02
C LEU A 214 1.19 -23.93 -28.22
N THR A 215 0.19 -23.05 -28.11
CA THR A 215 0.35 -21.61 -28.30
C THR A 215 -0.43 -20.82 -27.24
N PHE A 216 0.04 -19.64 -26.92
CA PHE A 216 -0.70 -18.66 -26.13
C PHE A 216 -1.84 -18.06 -26.93
N ASP A 217 -2.92 -17.68 -26.27
CA ASP A 217 -4.01 -16.92 -26.88
C ASP A 217 -3.50 -15.50 -27.19
N ALA A 218 -3.23 -15.26 -28.48
CA ALA A 218 -2.68 -13.98 -28.96
C ALA A 218 -3.72 -12.85 -28.96
N ASP A 219 -5.00 -13.15 -28.94
CA ASP A 219 -6.09 -12.17 -28.97
C ASP A 219 -6.51 -11.74 -27.57
N ASN A 220 -6.16 -12.51 -26.53
CA ASN A 220 -6.51 -12.22 -25.14
C ASN A 220 -5.40 -11.44 -24.43
N ALA A 221 -5.61 -10.15 -24.25
CA ALA A 221 -4.61 -9.26 -23.63
C ALA A 221 -4.37 -9.54 -22.14
N LEU A 222 -5.36 -10.04 -21.39
CA LEU A 222 -5.30 -10.18 -19.93
C LEU A 222 -5.06 -11.60 -19.44
N TYR A 223 -5.46 -12.61 -20.20
CA TYR A 223 -5.44 -14.01 -19.79
C TYR A 223 -4.88 -14.96 -20.86
N PRO A 224 -3.77 -14.60 -21.55
CA PRO A 224 -3.21 -15.43 -22.61
C PRO A 224 -2.70 -16.79 -22.08
N ASP A 225 -2.37 -16.85 -20.79
CA ASP A 225 -1.79 -18.03 -20.14
C ASP A 225 -2.81 -19.18 -19.95
N TYR A 226 -4.09 -18.88 -19.89
CA TYR A 226 -5.10 -19.85 -19.47
C TYR A 226 -5.19 -21.03 -20.45
N THR A 227 -5.38 -20.75 -21.72
CA THR A 227 -5.49 -21.78 -22.75
C THR A 227 -4.18 -22.56 -22.88
N PHE A 228 -3.04 -21.88 -22.92
CA PHE A 228 -1.74 -22.51 -23.00
C PHE A 228 -1.48 -23.46 -21.82
N LEU A 229 -1.67 -23.00 -20.57
CA LEU A 229 -1.42 -23.82 -19.39
C LEU A 229 -2.41 -24.97 -19.23
N THR A 230 -3.67 -24.80 -19.61
CA THR A 230 -4.64 -25.90 -19.58
C THR A 230 -4.26 -27.00 -20.58
N GLN A 231 -3.79 -26.63 -21.76
CA GLN A 231 -3.27 -27.58 -22.74
C GLN A 231 -1.99 -28.28 -22.25
N VAL A 232 -1.02 -27.53 -21.71
CA VAL A 232 0.17 -28.14 -21.09
C VAL A 232 -0.23 -29.16 -20.02
N MET A 233 -1.17 -28.82 -19.14
CA MET A 233 -1.65 -29.71 -18.09
C MET A 233 -2.40 -30.94 -18.64
N ALA A 234 -3.12 -30.80 -19.75
CA ALA A 234 -3.80 -31.90 -20.40
C ALA A 234 -2.85 -32.98 -20.95
N HIS A 235 -1.66 -32.52 -21.39
CA HIS A 235 -0.62 -33.41 -21.95
C HIS A 235 0.45 -33.81 -20.94
N THR A 236 0.37 -33.37 -19.69
CA THR A 236 1.34 -33.67 -18.61
C THR A 236 0.76 -34.69 -17.65
N SER A 237 1.45 -35.81 -17.46
CA SER A 237 1.01 -36.88 -16.54
C SER A 237 1.38 -36.60 -15.08
N ALA A 238 2.48 -35.89 -14.83
CA ALA A 238 2.97 -35.53 -13.51
C ALA A 238 3.75 -34.22 -13.55
N TYR A 239 3.94 -33.58 -12.40
CA TYR A 239 4.77 -32.38 -12.29
C TYR A 239 5.55 -32.36 -10.96
N LEU A 240 6.72 -31.74 -10.99
CA LEU A 240 7.53 -31.48 -9.82
C LEU A 240 7.20 -30.11 -9.23
N ARG A 241 7.10 -30.07 -7.91
CA ARG A 241 6.86 -28.84 -7.20
C ARG A 241 7.99 -28.57 -6.20
N LEU A 242 8.65 -27.40 -6.35
CA LEU A 242 9.63 -26.94 -5.41
C LEU A 242 9.01 -26.20 -4.23
N ALA A 243 9.58 -26.39 -3.05
CA ALA A 243 9.18 -25.66 -1.84
C ALA A 243 9.82 -24.27 -1.74
N ASN A 244 10.98 -24.06 -2.38
CA ASN A 244 11.69 -22.79 -2.32
C ASN A 244 11.21 -21.81 -3.40
N PRO A 245 11.15 -20.52 -3.07
CA PRO A 245 10.91 -19.49 -4.06
C PRO A 245 12.17 -19.28 -4.90
N THR A 246 12.07 -19.50 -6.19
CA THR A 246 13.13 -19.22 -7.19
C THR A 246 12.75 -18.08 -8.10
N TYR A 247 11.48 -17.76 -8.21
CA TYR A 247 10.92 -16.66 -9.01
C TYR A 247 10.45 -15.54 -8.09
N ILE A 248 10.91 -14.32 -8.37
CA ILE A 248 10.56 -13.11 -7.62
C ILE A 248 9.61 -12.29 -8.49
N ARG A 249 8.34 -12.30 -8.15
CA ARG A 249 7.36 -11.44 -8.79
C ARG A 249 7.30 -10.09 -8.10
N VAL A 250 7.54 -9.02 -8.86
CA VAL A 250 7.44 -7.65 -8.37
C VAL A 250 5.99 -7.20 -8.38
N LYS A 251 5.52 -6.68 -7.26
CA LYS A 251 4.22 -5.99 -7.19
C LYS A 251 4.43 -4.51 -7.36
N HIS A 252 3.83 -3.97 -8.40
CA HIS A 252 3.79 -2.52 -8.61
C HIS A 252 3.04 -1.85 -7.47
N ASN A 253 3.72 -0.97 -6.76
CA ASN A 253 3.17 -0.21 -5.64
C ASN A 253 2.61 1.16 -6.07
N ASP A 254 2.76 1.50 -7.36
CA ASP A 254 2.22 2.71 -7.97
C ASP A 254 1.23 2.39 -9.11
N PRO A 255 0.00 1.97 -8.77
CA PRO A 255 -1.01 1.62 -9.78
C PRO A 255 -1.61 2.81 -10.52
N VAL A 256 -1.14 4.02 -10.26
CA VAL A 256 -1.55 5.24 -10.97
C VAL A 256 -0.59 5.57 -12.10
N ASN A 257 0.72 5.62 -11.83
CA ASN A 257 1.75 5.99 -12.80
C ASN A 257 2.37 4.77 -13.49
N GLN A 258 2.48 3.64 -12.78
CA GLN A 258 3.09 2.40 -13.27
C GLN A 258 2.19 1.21 -12.94
N PRO A 259 0.97 1.15 -13.51
CA PRO A 259 0.05 0.07 -13.22
C PRO A 259 0.54 -1.24 -13.85
N SER A 260 0.50 -2.34 -13.09
CA SER A 260 0.57 -3.66 -13.71
C SER A 260 -0.69 -3.91 -14.57
N VAL A 261 -0.62 -4.85 -15.52
CA VAL A 261 -1.76 -5.22 -16.39
C VAL A 261 -3.03 -5.53 -15.59
N HIS A 262 -2.89 -6.12 -14.38
CA HIS A 262 -4.03 -6.40 -13.50
C HIS A 262 -4.57 -5.18 -12.74
N GLN A 263 -3.81 -4.10 -12.66
CA GLN A 263 -4.21 -2.84 -12.01
C GLN A 263 -4.83 -1.84 -13.01
N LEU A 264 -4.56 -2.02 -14.31
CA LEU A 264 -5.22 -1.23 -15.34
C LEU A 264 -6.74 -1.40 -15.27
N ASP A 265 -7.46 -0.31 -15.45
CA ASP A 265 -8.92 -0.36 -15.65
C ASP A 265 -9.20 -0.70 -17.11
N VAL A 266 -9.13 -1.97 -17.44
CA VAL A 266 -9.37 -2.47 -18.79
C VAL A 266 -10.86 -2.71 -18.94
N PRO A 267 -11.54 -2.00 -19.84
CA PRO A 267 -12.90 -2.33 -20.26
C PRO A 267 -12.94 -3.80 -20.68
N ASP A 268 -14.06 -4.46 -20.45
CA ASP A 268 -14.31 -5.82 -20.91
C ASP A 268 -13.39 -6.91 -20.31
N ARG A 269 -12.73 -6.61 -19.18
CA ARG A 269 -11.92 -7.61 -18.44
C ARG A 269 -12.66 -8.93 -18.20
N TRP A 270 -13.96 -8.85 -17.93
CA TRP A 270 -14.78 -10.03 -17.70
C TRP A 270 -15.05 -10.81 -18.97
N GLN A 271 -15.26 -10.12 -20.10
CA GLN A 271 -15.40 -10.74 -21.41
C GLN A 271 -14.14 -11.54 -21.76
N GLN A 272 -12.96 -10.93 -21.63
CA GLN A 272 -11.67 -11.59 -21.88
C GLN A 272 -11.47 -12.80 -20.98
N ARG A 273 -11.86 -12.72 -19.72
CA ARG A 273 -11.74 -13.85 -18.79
C ARG A 273 -12.69 -14.99 -19.15
N VAL A 274 -13.94 -14.69 -19.48
CA VAL A 274 -14.93 -15.70 -19.88
C VAL A 274 -14.55 -16.34 -21.21
N ALA A 275 -14.04 -15.55 -22.17
CA ALA A 275 -13.49 -16.07 -23.42
C ALA A 275 -12.34 -17.05 -23.17
N ALA A 276 -11.36 -16.67 -22.31
CA ALA A 276 -10.25 -17.55 -21.95
C ALA A 276 -10.72 -18.85 -21.26
N TRP A 277 -11.76 -18.79 -20.42
CA TRP A 277 -12.35 -20.00 -19.84
C TRP A 277 -13.05 -20.87 -20.86
N HIS A 278 -13.77 -20.27 -21.81
CA HIS A 278 -14.44 -20.97 -22.90
C HIS A 278 -13.44 -21.74 -23.76
N THR A 279 -12.44 -21.05 -24.31
CA THR A 279 -11.39 -21.66 -25.12
C THR A 279 -10.60 -22.73 -24.35
N SER A 280 -10.37 -22.50 -23.05
CA SER A 280 -9.70 -23.52 -22.22
C SER A 280 -10.53 -24.78 -22.07
N LEU A 281 -11.85 -24.69 -21.82
CA LEU A 281 -12.72 -25.85 -21.71
C LEU A 281 -12.86 -26.61 -23.04
N GLU A 282 -12.94 -25.87 -24.15
CA GLU A 282 -12.98 -26.53 -25.50
C GLU A 282 -11.71 -27.35 -25.79
N ALA A 283 -10.56 -26.89 -25.30
CA ALA A 283 -9.27 -27.52 -25.51
C ALA A 283 -8.98 -28.72 -24.59
N ILE A 284 -9.74 -28.90 -23.50
CA ILE A 284 -9.52 -29.99 -22.53
C ILE A 284 -10.34 -31.20 -22.93
N THR A 285 -9.67 -32.29 -23.34
CA THR A 285 -10.28 -33.56 -23.67
C THR A 285 -10.34 -34.54 -22.50
N ASP A 286 -9.49 -34.40 -21.50
CA ASP A 286 -9.48 -35.24 -20.28
C ASP A 286 -10.70 -34.89 -19.40
N PRO A 287 -11.62 -35.83 -19.12
CA PRO A 287 -12.84 -35.54 -18.36
C PRO A 287 -12.58 -35.06 -16.92
N GLU A 288 -11.55 -35.58 -16.23
CA GLU A 288 -11.25 -35.19 -14.86
C GLU A 288 -10.70 -33.77 -14.83
N LEU A 289 -9.82 -33.42 -15.77
CA LEU A 289 -9.27 -32.08 -15.91
C LEU A 289 -10.35 -31.09 -16.32
N HIS A 290 -11.28 -31.49 -17.21
CA HIS A 290 -12.42 -30.70 -17.65
C HIS A 290 -13.34 -30.35 -16.46
N LEU A 291 -13.70 -31.35 -15.65
CA LEU A 291 -14.48 -31.17 -14.43
C LEU A 291 -13.76 -30.25 -13.43
N ALA A 292 -12.46 -30.45 -13.24
CA ALA A 292 -11.65 -29.62 -12.34
C ALA A 292 -11.60 -28.16 -12.79
N PHE A 293 -11.46 -27.90 -14.09
CA PHE A 293 -11.47 -26.55 -14.64
C PHE A 293 -12.86 -25.91 -14.59
N SER A 294 -13.90 -26.68 -14.80
CA SER A 294 -15.29 -26.24 -14.60
C SER A 294 -15.54 -25.79 -13.17
N ARG A 295 -15.08 -26.55 -12.16
CA ARG A 295 -15.12 -26.17 -10.74
C ARG A 295 -14.35 -24.87 -10.45
N TYR A 296 -13.13 -24.77 -10.98
CA TYR A 296 -12.29 -23.57 -10.82
C TYR A 296 -12.96 -22.31 -11.41
N SER A 297 -13.42 -22.38 -12.64
CA SER A 297 -14.03 -21.24 -13.34
C SER A 297 -15.33 -20.80 -12.68
N LEU A 298 -16.19 -21.73 -12.28
CA LEU A 298 -17.43 -21.46 -11.54
C LEU A 298 -17.17 -20.84 -10.16
N TYR A 299 -16.15 -21.31 -9.42
CA TYR A 299 -15.76 -20.71 -8.14
C TYR A 299 -15.35 -19.25 -8.30
N ARG A 300 -14.56 -18.93 -9.35
CA ARG A 300 -14.16 -17.55 -9.66
C ARG A 300 -15.33 -16.70 -10.09
N LEU A 301 -16.17 -17.23 -10.99
CA LEU A 301 -17.39 -16.57 -11.47
C LEU A 301 -18.32 -16.21 -10.31
N HIS A 302 -18.61 -17.17 -9.44
CA HIS A 302 -19.47 -16.98 -8.28
C HIS A 302 -19.00 -15.87 -7.33
N ARG A 303 -17.69 -15.74 -7.16
CA ARG A 303 -17.13 -14.77 -6.19
C ARG A 303 -17.14 -13.32 -6.70
N PHE A 304 -16.94 -13.11 -7.98
CA PHE A 304 -16.66 -11.78 -8.54
C PHE A 304 -17.74 -11.25 -9.48
N LEU A 305 -18.32 -12.08 -10.34
CA LEU A 305 -19.22 -11.62 -11.39
C LEU A 305 -20.47 -10.91 -10.84
N TYR A 306 -21.05 -11.41 -9.76
CA TYR A 306 -22.24 -10.78 -9.18
C TYR A 306 -21.96 -9.37 -8.68
N MET A 307 -20.76 -9.10 -8.22
CA MET A 307 -20.39 -7.75 -7.79
C MET A 307 -20.22 -6.82 -9.02
N ALA A 308 -19.59 -7.32 -10.07
CA ALA A 308 -19.39 -6.55 -11.29
C ALA A 308 -20.70 -6.20 -12.01
N LEU A 309 -21.62 -7.13 -12.07
CA LEU A 309 -22.92 -6.92 -12.76
C LEU A 309 -23.95 -6.14 -11.93
N ALA A 310 -23.94 -6.27 -10.59
CA ALA A 310 -24.99 -5.66 -9.74
C ALA A 310 -24.79 -4.19 -9.46
N THR A 311 -23.58 -3.70 -9.40
CA THR A 311 -23.31 -2.40 -8.76
C THR A 311 -23.04 -1.27 -9.73
N GLY A 312 -22.89 -1.52 -11.01
CA GLY A 312 -22.45 -0.44 -11.89
C GLY A 312 -21.33 0.34 -11.21
N ALA A 313 -20.12 -0.25 -11.15
CA ALA A 313 -18.89 0.32 -10.60
C ALA A 313 -18.82 0.45 -9.06
N THR A 314 -18.15 -0.46 -8.43
CA THR A 314 -17.35 -0.15 -7.23
C THR A 314 -15.87 -0.10 -7.64
N ALA A 315 -15.09 0.70 -6.95
CA ALA A 315 -13.70 1.08 -7.26
C ALA A 315 -12.67 -0.06 -7.43
N GLU A 316 -13.06 -1.31 -7.45
CA GLU A 316 -12.21 -2.48 -7.66
C GLU A 316 -12.65 -3.35 -8.87
N SER A 317 -13.72 -2.98 -9.56
CA SER A 317 -14.22 -3.72 -10.72
C SER A 317 -14.23 -2.82 -11.94
N ALA A 318 -13.47 -3.22 -12.95
CA ALA A 318 -13.63 -2.69 -14.29
C ALA A 318 -15.12 -2.64 -14.66
N THR A 319 -15.56 -1.50 -15.10
CA THR A 319 -16.96 -1.30 -15.50
C THR A 319 -17.23 -2.22 -16.68
N VAL A 320 -18.18 -3.12 -16.54
CA VAL A 320 -18.67 -3.90 -17.69
C VAL A 320 -19.43 -2.95 -18.59
N THR A 321 -18.86 -2.60 -19.71
CA THR A 321 -19.45 -1.64 -20.67
C THR A 321 -20.52 -2.32 -21.51
N ASP A 322 -20.30 -3.58 -21.92
CA ASP A 322 -21.23 -4.39 -22.68
C ASP A 322 -21.77 -5.57 -21.86
N VAL A 323 -22.81 -5.31 -21.08
CA VAL A 323 -23.49 -6.37 -20.30
C VAL A 323 -24.17 -7.42 -21.18
N PRO A 324 -24.88 -7.07 -22.27
CA PRO A 324 -25.47 -8.06 -23.17
C PRO A 324 -24.42 -9.00 -23.79
N GLY A 325 -23.32 -8.48 -24.30
CA GLY A 325 -22.21 -9.26 -24.85
C GLY A 325 -21.61 -10.21 -23.83
N LEU A 326 -21.35 -9.74 -22.61
CA LEU A 326 -20.87 -10.60 -21.52
C LEU A 326 -21.87 -11.74 -21.19
N ILE A 327 -23.16 -11.46 -21.16
CA ILE A 327 -24.17 -12.48 -20.88
C ILE A 327 -24.22 -13.54 -22.01
N THR A 328 -24.06 -13.12 -23.26
CA THR A 328 -23.96 -14.05 -24.39
C THR A 328 -22.72 -14.94 -24.30
N GLN A 329 -21.56 -14.37 -23.97
CA GLN A 329 -20.35 -15.15 -23.75
C GLN A 329 -20.49 -16.13 -22.56
N LEU A 330 -21.14 -15.68 -21.47
CA LEU A 330 -21.44 -16.55 -20.34
C LEU A 330 -22.41 -17.70 -20.72
N HIS A 331 -23.39 -17.42 -21.56
CA HIS A 331 -24.28 -18.46 -22.07
C HIS A 331 -23.50 -19.54 -22.82
N ASN A 332 -22.62 -19.15 -23.75
CA ASN A 332 -21.79 -20.08 -24.51
C ASN A 332 -20.85 -20.87 -23.60
N PHE A 333 -20.13 -20.19 -22.71
CA PHE A 333 -19.24 -20.81 -21.71
C PHE A 333 -20.00 -21.86 -20.86
N LEU A 334 -21.17 -21.52 -20.37
CA LEU A 334 -21.96 -22.40 -19.50
C LEU A 334 -22.49 -23.64 -20.24
N GLN A 335 -22.53 -23.70 -21.60
CA GLN A 335 -22.85 -24.91 -22.33
C GLN A 335 -21.77 -25.98 -22.18
N LEU A 336 -20.48 -25.54 -22.02
CA LEU A 336 -19.34 -26.44 -21.87
C LEU A 336 -19.13 -26.92 -20.43
N VAL A 337 -19.68 -26.20 -19.46
CA VAL A 337 -19.46 -26.50 -18.03
C VAL A 337 -20.14 -27.79 -17.61
N ASP A 338 -19.41 -28.62 -16.84
CA ASP A 338 -19.91 -29.87 -16.30
C ASP A 338 -21.12 -29.70 -15.38
N GLU A 339 -22.12 -30.54 -15.53
CA GLU A 339 -23.31 -30.56 -14.67
C GLU A 339 -22.97 -30.83 -13.21
N GLU A 340 -21.98 -31.70 -12.95
CA GLU A 340 -21.49 -31.99 -11.61
C GLU A 340 -20.93 -30.74 -10.94
N ALA A 341 -20.03 -30.00 -11.62
CA ALA A 341 -19.48 -28.75 -11.13
C ALA A 341 -20.57 -27.69 -10.88
N LEU A 342 -21.56 -27.59 -11.76
CA LEU A 342 -22.69 -26.68 -11.60
C LEU A 342 -23.57 -27.12 -10.41
N GLY A 343 -23.65 -28.44 -10.14
CA GLY A 343 -24.31 -29.02 -8.97
C GLY A 343 -23.73 -28.55 -7.62
N GLU A 344 -22.46 -28.30 -7.55
CA GLU A 344 -21.74 -27.86 -6.32
C GLU A 344 -21.92 -26.36 -5.98
N VAL A 345 -22.36 -25.56 -6.94
CA VAL A 345 -22.62 -24.14 -6.73
C VAL A 345 -23.85 -23.92 -5.84
N SER A 346 -23.83 -22.87 -4.99
CA SER A 346 -24.98 -22.58 -4.12
C SER A 346 -26.30 -22.49 -4.91
N MET A 347 -27.39 -22.97 -4.32
CA MET A 347 -28.72 -23.06 -4.95
C MET A 347 -29.14 -21.78 -5.68
N LEU A 348 -28.94 -20.61 -5.02
CA LEU A 348 -29.29 -19.32 -5.61
C LEU A 348 -28.43 -18.99 -6.84
N SER A 349 -27.13 -19.28 -6.78
CA SER A 349 -26.24 -19.05 -7.92
C SER A 349 -26.52 -20.03 -9.05
N ARG A 350 -26.76 -21.29 -8.74
CA ARG A 350 -27.15 -22.32 -9.70
C ARG A 350 -28.41 -21.92 -10.47
N HIS A 351 -29.44 -21.41 -9.79
CA HIS A 351 -30.65 -20.91 -10.42
C HIS A 351 -30.36 -19.81 -11.46
N ILE A 352 -29.50 -18.85 -11.13
CA ILE A 352 -29.12 -17.79 -12.06
C ILE A 352 -28.29 -18.31 -13.23
N LEU A 353 -27.28 -19.14 -12.95
CA LEU A 353 -26.44 -19.72 -14.00
C LEU A 353 -27.24 -20.60 -14.95
N ASN A 354 -28.15 -21.43 -14.44
CA ASN A 354 -29.07 -22.23 -15.26
C ASN A 354 -30.01 -21.37 -16.09
N ARG A 355 -30.43 -20.21 -15.59
CA ARG A 355 -31.25 -19.29 -16.39
C ARG A 355 -30.45 -18.69 -17.54
N ILE A 356 -29.19 -18.24 -17.29
CA ILE A 356 -28.31 -17.76 -18.36
C ILE A 356 -27.96 -18.89 -19.34
N ARG A 357 -27.69 -20.10 -18.84
CA ARG A 357 -27.42 -21.28 -19.68
C ARG A 357 -28.57 -21.64 -20.64
N ARG A 358 -29.81 -21.46 -20.20
CA ARG A 358 -30.99 -21.70 -21.05
C ARG A 358 -31.23 -20.60 -22.07
N GLN A 359 -31.04 -19.37 -21.68
CA GLN A 359 -31.26 -18.18 -22.52
C GLN A 359 -30.28 -17.07 -22.17
N PRO A 360 -29.65 -16.38 -23.13
CA PRO A 360 -28.71 -15.30 -22.89
C PRO A 360 -29.42 -14.01 -22.46
N VAL A 361 -30.21 -14.06 -21.39
CA VAL A 361 -30.98 -12.94 -20.86
C VAL A 361 -30.40 -12.49 -19.53
N TYR A 362 -30.12 -11.19 -19.40
CA TYR A 362 -29.56 -10.62 -18.18
C TYR A 362 -30.55 -10.62 -17.00
N PRO A 363 -30.34 -11.47 -15.97
CA PRO A 363 -31.28 -11.59 -14.85
C PRO A 363 -31.02 -10.50 -13.77
N ARG A 364 -31.08 -9.21 -14.15
CA ARG A 364 -30.71 -8.05 -13.33
C ARG A 364 -31.31 -8.06 -11.92
N HIS A 365 -32.62 -8.31 -11.81
CA HIS A 365 -33.31 -8.31 -10.52
C HIS A 365 -32.83 -9.43 -9.59
N ALA A 366 -32.60 -10.62 -10.14
CA ALA A 366 -32.10 -11.77 -9.38
C ALA A 366 -30.67 -11.55 -8.89
N ILE A 367 -29.78 -11.02 -9.75
CA ILE A 367 -28.39 -10.67 -9.40
C ILE A 367 -28.37 -9.61 -8.30
N ASN A 368 -29.12 -8.51 -8.45
CA ASN A 368 -29.19 -7.47 -7.44
C ASN A 368 -29.71 -8.02 -6.09
N ARG A 369 -30.71 -8.89 -6.12
CA ARG A 369 -31.25 -9.52 -4.90
C ARG A 369 -30.20 -10.38 -4.18
N ILE A 370 -29.41 -11.17 -4.91
CA ILE A 370 -28.32 -11.97 -4.32
C ILE A 370 -27.24 -11.08 -3.71
N VAL A 371 -26.85 -10.01 -4.39
CA VAL A 371 -25.84 -9.08 -3.86
C VAL A 371 -26.34 -8.42 -2.57
N HIS A 372 -27.60 -7.99 -2.53
CA HIS A 372 -28.20 -7.44 -1.31
C HIS A 372 -28.23 -8.46 -0.17
N LEU A 373 -28.64 -9.72 -0.43
CA LEU A 373 -28.64 -10.77 0.58
C LEU A 373 -27.25 -11.09 1.11
N ARG A 374 -26.23 -11.11 0.23
CA ARG A 374 -24.83 -11.31 0.65
C ARG A 374 -24.26 -10.14 1.45
N GLN A 375 -24.61 -8.91 1.07
CA GLN A 375 -24.27 -7.72 1.85
C GLN A 375 -24.90 -7.80 3.24
N LEU A 376 -26.17 -8.14 3.33
CA LEU A 376 -26.89 -8.34 4.58
C LEU A 376 -26.26 -9.45 5.43
N GLY A 377 -25.95 -10.60 4.84
CA GLY A 377 -25.28 -11.72 5.52
C GLY A 377 -23.89 -11.35 6.08
N ARG A 378 -23.08 -10.55 5.35
CA ARG A 378 -21.82 -10.02 5.85
C ARG A 378 -22.01 -9.09 7.05
N VAL A 379 -23.04 -8.26 7.00
CA VAL A 379 -23.37 -7.34 8.09
C VAL A 379 -23.77 -8.06 9.35
N ILE A 380 -24.60 -9.10 9.24
CA ILE A 380 -25.03 -9.94 10.35
C ILE A 380 -23.80 -10.66 10.95
N LYS A 381 -22.90 -11.16 10.13
CA LYS A 381 -21.67 -11.86 10.57
C LYS A 381 -20.67 -10.93 11.26
N HIS A 382 -20.59 -9.66 10.86
CA HIS A 382 -19.65 -8.64 11.40
C HIS A 382 -20.39 -7.61 12.27
N ARG A 383 -21.01 -8.04 13.35
CA ARG A 383 -21.85 -7.25 14.28
C ARG A 383 -21.40 -5.79 14.46
N GLY A 384 -22.31 -4.84 14.26
CA GLY A 384 -22.21 -3.41 14.64
C GLY A 384 -21.75 -2.46 13.52
N ARG A 385 -20.46 -2.44 13.15
CA ARG A 385 -19.94 -1.46 12.16
C ARG A 385 -20.49 -1.66 10.73
N GLY A 386 -20.89 -2.85 10.38
CA GLY A 386 -21.48 -3.17 9.08
C GLY A 386 -22.88 -2.55 8.88
N ILE A 387 -23.71 -2.55 9.90
CA ILE A 387 -25.09 -2.04 9.86
C ILE A 387 -25.08 -0.52 9.66
N THR A 388 -24.26 0.20 10.42
CA THR A 388 -24.15 1.66 10.30
C THR A 388 -23.64 2.08 8.92
N ARG A 389 -22.69 1.32 8.33
CA ARG A 389 -22.22 1.57 6.96
C ARG A 389 -23.30 1.34 5.91
N LEU A 390 -24.14 0.30 6.05
CA LEU A 390 -25.26 0.06 5.15
C LEU A 390 -26.28 1.19 5.21
N SER A 391 -26.62 1.70 6.43
CA SER A 391 -27.51 2.83 6.55
C SER A 391 -26.98 4.10 5.88
N TYR A 392 -25.65 4.32 5.93
CA TYR A 392 -24.99 5.38 5.15
C TYR A 392 -25.27 5.20 3.65
N MET A 393 -24.96 4.01 3.10
CA MET A 393 -25.05 3.76 1.65
C MET A 393 -26.49 3.76 1.11
N TRP A 394 -27.47 3.26 1.89
CA TRP A 394 -28.83 3.04 1.37
C TRP A 394 -29.81 4.14 1.73
N TRP A 395 -29.63 4.82 2.86
CA TRP A 395 -30.58 5.82 3.35
C TRP A 395 -29.98 7.21 3.45
N PHE A 396 -28.89 7.37 4.22
CA PHE A 396 -28.42 8.72 4.55
C PHE A 396 -27.87 9.48 3.35
N THR A 397 -27.23 8.78 2.38
CA THR A 397 -26.79 9.40 1.13
C THR A 397 -27.94 9.89 0.24
N LYS A 398 -29.19 9.48 0.49
CA LYS A 398 -30.38 9.94 -0.25
C LYS A 398 -31.10 11.09 0.44
N MET A 399 -30.73 11.41 1.69
CA MET A 399 -31.32 12.52 2.43
C MET A 399 -30.79 13.87 1.92
N PRO A 400 -31.56 14.97 2.07
CA PRO A 400 -31.11 16.29 1.66
C PRO A 400 -29.87 16.74 2.43
N ILE A 401 -28.98 17.46 1.75
CA ILE A 401 -27.79 18.08 2.38
C ILE A 401 -28.25 19.25 3.25
N LYS A 402 -27.64 19.35 4.43
CA LYS A 402 -27.91 20.42 5.41
C LYS A 402 -26.96 21.57 5.20
N SER A 403 -27.43 22.63 4.57
CA SER A 403 -26.63 23.76 4.11
C SER A 403 -25.81 24.47 5.20
N LYS A 404 -26.28 24.49 6.44
CA LYS A 404 -25.64 25.16 7.59
C LYS A 404 -24.96 24.17 8.56
N THR A 405 -24.59 22.98 8.11
CA THR A 405 -23.94 21.97 8.96
C THR A 405 -22.49 21.75 8.54
N ILE A 406 -21.58 21.85 9.50
CA ILE A 406 -20.15 21.59 9.33
C ILE A 406 -19.76 20.36 10.14
N LEU A 407 -19.07 19.41 9.51
CA LEU A 407 -18.50 18.24 10.14
C LEU A 407 -16.99 18.45 10.33
N TYR A 408 -16.52 18.26 11.55
CA TYR A 408 -15.09 18.38 11.90
C TYR A 408 -14.55 17.01 12.36
N GLU A 409 -13.31 16.70 11.94
CA GLU A 409 -12.59 15.53 12.44
C GLU A 409 -11.09 15.86 12.52
N SER A 410 -10.51 15.70 13.71
CA SER A 410 -9.07 15.79 13.94
C SER A 410 -8.51 14.41 14.28
N PHE A 411 -7.40 14.03 13.62
CA PHE A 411 -6.64 12.80 13.86
C PHE A 411 -7.53 11.55 14.01
N LEU A 412 -8.48 11.37 13.08
CA LEU A 412 -9.44 10.25 13.09
C LEU A 412 -10.35 10.23 14.34
N GLY A 413 -10.70 11.38 14.89
CA GLY A 413 -11.55 11.55 16.06
C GLY A 413 -10.86 11.25 17.39
N ARG A 414 -9.53 11.38 17.46
CA ARG A 414 -8.75 11.08 18.67
C ARG A 414 -8.63 12.25 19.62
N ASN A 415 -8.71 13.48 19.13
CA ASN A 415 -8.57 14.70 19.94
C ASN A 415 -9.32 15.90 19.35
N PHE A 416 -9.38 16.97 20.13
CA PHE A 416 -9.93 18.26 19.74
C PHE A 416 -8.79 19.26 19.56
N SER A 417 -8.23 19.32 18.35
CA SER A 417 -7.01 20.09 18.08
C SER A 417 -6.85 20.43 16.60
N ASP A 418 -5.70 21.02 16.29
CA ASP A 418 -5.22 21.27 14.94
C ASP A 418 -6.10 22.27 14.16
N SER A 419 -5.87 22.43 12.86
CA SER A 419 -6.57 23.37 12.00
C SER A 419 -8.11 23.23 12.01
N PRO A 420 -8.72 22.03 12.14
CA PRO A 420 -10.14 21.92 12.35
C PRO A 420 -10.68 22.64 13.60
N LYS A 421 -9.89 22.62 14.73
CA LYS A 421 -10.22 23.35 15.96
C LYS A 421 -10.12 24.86 15.75
N ALA A 422 -9.08 25.34 15.07
CA ALA A 422 -8.90 26.74 14.78
C ALA A 422 -10.06 27.30 13.93
N VAL A 423 -10.43 26.59 12.85
CA VAL A 423 -11.58 26.97 12.01
C VAL A 423 -12.89 26.97 12.81
N TYR A 424 -13.11 25.95 13.66
CA TYR A 424 -14.29 25.87 14.52
C TYR A 424 -14.36 27.06 15.48
N ASN A 425 -13.28 27.37 16.20
CA ASN A 425 -13.23 28.47 17.16
C ASN A 425 -13.48 29.81 16.47
N TYR A 426 -12.87 30.05 15.32
CA TYR A 426 -13.06 31.24 14.53
C TYR A 426 -14.53 31.42 14.12
N LEU A 427 -15.18 30.39 13.60
CA LEU A 427 -16.57 30.43 13.20
C LEU A 427 -17.52 30.61 14.37
N GLN A 428 -17.23 30.04 15.54
CA GLN A 428 -18.02 30.24 16.74
C GLN A 428 -17.94 31.68 17.24
N THR A 429 -16.78 32.31 17.13
CA THR A 429 -16.55 33.69 17.60
C THR A 429 -17.04 34.72 16.61
N THR A 430 -16.73 34.57 15.33
CA THR A 430 -17.00 35.55 14.29
C THR A 430 -18.44 35.47 13.73
N TYR A 431 -18.98 34.23 13.69
CA TYR A 431 -20.33 33.96 13.14
C TYR A 431 -21.20 33.16 14.13
N PRO A 432 -21.46 33.68 15.33
CA PRO A 432 -22.17 32.96 16.39
C PRO A 432 -23.57 32.54 15.95
N GLY A 433 -23.93 31.31 16.21
CA GLY A 433 -25.25 30.77 15.92
C GLY A 433 -25.55 30.43 14.45
N LYS A 434 -24.64 30.78 13.52
CA LYS A 434 -24.83 30.60 12.08
C LYS A 434 -24.84 29.17 11.61
N PHE A 435 -23.93 28.36 12.16
CA PHE A 435 -23.69 26.99 11.76
C PHE A 435 -24.04 26.00 12.88
N LYS A 436 -24.42 24.81 12.46
CA LYS A 436 -24.43 23.64 13.31
C LYS A 436 -23.09 22.92 13.20
N HIS A 437 -22.36 22.84 14.29
CA HIS A 437 -21.06 22.20 14.38
C HIS A 437 -21.19 20.74 14.87
N VAL A 438 -20.55 19.82 14.13
CA VAL A 438 -20.60 18.39 14.42
C VAL A 438 -19.17 17.88 14.54
N TRP A 439 -18.73 17.57 15.74
CA TRP A 439 -17.41 17.01 16.01
C TRP A 439 -17.45 15.49 16.09
N ILE A 440 -16.50 14.85 15.38
CA ILE A 440 -16.32 13.42 15.39
C ILE A 440 -15.34 13.07 16.52
N SER A 441 -15.70 12.09 17.36
CA SER A 441 -14.88 11.63 18.48
C SER A 441 -14.91 10.12 18.61
N ASN A 442 -13.78 9.53 19.00
CA ASN A 442 -13.72 8.15 19.47
C ASN A 442 -14.23 8.06 20.92
N PRO A 443 -14.64 6.87 21.38
CA PRO A 443 -14.96 6.67 22.80
C PRO A 443 -13.74 6.96 23.70
N GLY A 444 -13.99 7.58 24.84
CA GLY A 444 -12.96 7.88 25.84
C GLY A 444 -12.16 9.15 25.62
N VAL A 445 -12.33 9.84 24.49
CA VAL A 445 -11.66 11.13 24.26
C VAL A 445 -12.26 12.21 25.15
N THR A 446 -11.41 12.86 25.92
CA THR A 446 -11.70 14.04 26.75
C THR A 446 -11.49 15.33 25.94
N GLY A 447 -11.78 16.50 26.51
CA GLY A 447 -11.50 17.80 25.85
C GLY A 447 -12.42 18.20 24.69
N MET A 448 -13.31 17.31 24.22
CA MET A 448 -14.26 17.63 23.17
C MET A 448 -15.23 18.75 23.57
N PRO A 449 -15.67 19.64 22.62
CA PRO A 449 -16.47 20.83 22.89
C PRO A 449 -17.94 20.48 23.20
N LYS A 450 -18.18 19.65 24.22
CA LYS A 450 -19.51 19.29 24.69
C LYS A 450 -20.16 20.48 25.39
N GLY A 451 -21.46 20.72 25.12
CA GLY A 451 -22.21 21.80 25.73
C GLY A 451 -22.00 23.18 25.12
N GLN A 452 -21.11 23.32 24.14
CA GLN A 452 -20.95 24.59 23.42
C GLN A 452 -22.16 24.86 22.50
N PRO A 453 -22.54 26.14 22.31
CA PRO A 453 -23.68 26.52 21.48
C PRO A 453 -23.62 25.90 20.08
N ASN A 454 -24.75 25.41 19.59
CA ASN A 454 -24.91 24.78 18.26
C ASN A 454 -23.92 23.64 17.96
N THR A 455 -23.27 23.07 18.98
CA THR A 455 -22.23 22.05 18.85
C THR A 455 -22.71 20.71 19.38
N ILE A 456 -22.45 19.67 18.62
CA ILE A 456 -22.68 18.27 19.04
C ILE A 456 -21.44 17.44 18.80
N VAL A 457 -21.20 16.51 19.70
CA VAL A 457 -20.13 15.50 19.57
C VAL A 457 -20.76 14.16 19.23
N VAL A 458 -20.26 13.49 18.20
CA VAL A 458 -20.79 12.21 17.74
C VAL A 458 -19.71 11.16 17.67
N LYS A 459 -20.07 9.92 18.10
CA LYS A 459 -19.15 8.79 18.09
C LYS A 459 -18.82 8.37 16.68
N ARG A 460 -17.51 8.27 16.37
CA ARG A 460 -17.00 7.79 15.09
C ARG A 460 -17.54 6.39 14.76
N PHE A 461 -17.96 6.17 13.51
CA PHE A 461 -18.63 4.97 13.01
C PHE A 461 -19.98 4.64 13.64
N GLY A 462 -20.54 5.52 14.50
CA GLY A 462 -21.90 5.41 14.99
C GLY A 462 -22.95 5.85 13.98
N TRP A 463 -24.25 5.67 14.29
CA TRP A 463 -25.36 6.06 13.43
C TRP A 463 -25.38 7.56 13.12
N ARG A 464 -25.17 8.40 14.14
CA ARG A 464 -25.13 9.87 13.97
C ARG A 464 -23.93 10.32 13.14
N TYR A 465 -22.76 9.61 13.26
CA TYR A 465 -21.61 9.84 12.39
C TYR A 465 -21.98 9.60 10.93
N MET A 466 -22.56 8.46 10.61
CA MET A 466 -22.95 8.09 9.24
C MET A 466 -23.96 9.06 8.66
N TYR A 467 -24.89 9.50 9.52
CA TYR A 467 -25.88 10.51 9.13
C TYR A 467 -25.23 11.86 8.78
N TYR A 468 -24.40 12.42 9.65
CA TYR A 468 -23.77 13.71 9.39
C TYR A 468 -22.69 13.64 8.31
N LEU A 469 -21.95 12.55 8.20
CA LEU A 469 -21.02 12.31 7.10
C LEU A 469 -21.72 12.38 5.73
N ALA A 470 -22.96 11.91 5.67
CA ALA A 470 -23.77 11.94 4.45
C ALA A 470 -24.49 13.27 4.21
N THR A 471 -24.82 14.03 5.26
CA THR A 471 -25.76 15.18 5.15
C THR A 471 -25.12 16.54 5.41
N ALA A 472 -23.93 16.63 6.00
CA ALA A 472 -23.26 17.91 6.22
C ALA A 472 -22.81 18.52 4.88
N LYS A 473 -23.09 19.82 4.67
CA LYS A 473 -22.63 20.56 3.49
C LYS A 473 -21.11 20.74 3.53
N PHE A 474 -20.54 21.01 4.70
CA PHE A 474 -19.12 21.28 4.87
C PHE A 474 -18.43 20.21 5.70
N GLN A 475 -17.25 19.84 5.28
CA GLN A 475 -16.37 18.92 6.01
C GLN A 475 -14.98 19.54 6.15
N VAL A 476 -14.45 19.62 7.38
CA VAL A 476 -13.14 20.19 7.72
C VAL A 476 -12.34 19.14 8.44
N ILE A 477 -11.34 18.58 7.79
CA ILE A 477 -10.71 17.32 8.22
C ILE A 477 -9.20 17.35 7.94
N ASN A 478 -8.39 16.95 8.91
CA ASN A 478 -6.92 16.94 8.77
C ASN A 478 -6.34 15.58 8.40
N MET A 479 -7.15 14.52 8.31
CA MET A 479 -6.73 13.16 8.00
C MET A 479 -7.58 12.54 6.91
N ARG A 480 -7.15 11.37 6.42
CA ARG A 480 -7.88 10.65 5.36
C ARG A 480 -9.19 10.06 5.86
N GLN A 481 -10.18 10.05 4.99
CA GLN A 481 -11.46 9.41 5.24
C GLN A 481 -11.41 7.87 5.09
N PRO A 482 -12.40 7.10 5.58
CA PRO A 482 -12.48 5.68 5.31
C PRO A 482 -12.50 5.37 3.80
N LYS A 483 -11.86 4.26 3.38
CA LYS A 483 -11.76 3.85 1.96
C LYS A 483 -13.10 3.77 1.21
N TRP A 484 -14.19 3.52 1.93
CA TRP A 484 -15.54 3.40 1.37
C TRP A 484 -16.29 4.74 1.28
N PHE A 485 -15.70 5.82 1.78
CA PHE A 485 -16.30 7.14 1.72
C PHE A 485 -16.23 7.68 0.29
N VAL A 486 -17.36 8.19 -0.19
CA VAL A 486 -17.46 8.94 -1.43
C VAL A 486 -18.20 10.23 -1.11
N LYS A 487 -17.56 11.37 -1.41
CA LYS A 487 -18.13 12.70 -1.23
C LYS A 487 -19.35 12.88 -2.12
N ARG A 488 -20.44 13.36 -1.55
CA ARG A 488 -21.65 13.62 -2.31
C ARG A 488 -21.54 14.93 -3.13
N PRO A 489 -22.15 14.99 -4.32
CA PRO A 489 -22.38 16.28 -5.00
C PRO A 489 -23.05 17.27 -4.06
N GLY A 490 -22.55 18.52 -4.03
CA GLY A 490 -23.04 19.58 -3.13
C GLY A 490 -22.42 19.61 -1.73
N THR A 491 -21.58 18.63 -1.36
CA THR A 491 -20.72 18.70 -0.17
C THR A 491 -19.39 19.36 -0.54
N LYS A 492 -18.92 20.34 0.26
CA LYS A 492 -17.58 20.94 0.16
C LYS A 492 -16.65 20.30 1.21
N PHE A 493 -15.47 19.89 0.78
CA PHE A 493 -14.47 19.23 1.62
C PHE A 493 -13.18 20.05 1.68
N LEU A 494 -12.82 20.50 2.87
CA LEU A 494 -11.54 21.11 3.19
C LEU A 494 -10.61 20.09 3.85
N ALA A 495 -9.55 19.72 3.14
CA ALA A 495 -8.43 18.98 3.71
C ALA A 495 -7.45 19.96 4.32
N THR A 496 -7.34 19.99 5.64
CA THR A 496 -6.43 20.91 6.29
C THR A 496 -5.01 20.37 6.38
N TRP A 497 -4.83 19.08 6.10
CA TRP A 497 -3.57 18.36 6.32
C TRP A 497 -3.08 18.53 7.77
N HIS A 498 -1.83 18.19 8.08
CA HIS A 498 -1.35 18.17 9.47
C HIS A 498 0.17 18.42 9.62
N GLY A 499 0.83 19.02 8.62
CA GLY A 499 2.24 19.43 8.74
C GLY A 499 2.92 19.69 7.41
N THR A 500 3.95 20.51 7.45
CA THR A 500 4.89 20.72 6.34
C THR A 500 5.66 19.41 6.09
N PRO A 501 5.79 18.95 4.84
CA PRO A 501 6.41 17.66 4.53
C PRO A 501 7.93 17.71 4.71
N LEU A 502 8.46 16.90 5.63
CA LEU A 502 9.89 16.66 5.76
C LEU A 502 10.32 15.41 4.99
N LYS A 503 9.51 14.37 5.07
CA LYS A 503 9.76 13.05 4.50
C LYS A 503 9.01 12.89 3.19
N HIS A 504 9.55 12.07 2.28
CA HIS A 504 8.84 11.73 1.05
C HIS A 504 7.43 11.21 1.34
N LEU A 505 6.46 11.69 0.58
CA LEU A 505 5.05 11.37 0.72
C LEU A 505 4.53 10.63 -0.50
N VAL A 506 3.63 9.72 -0.30
CA VAL A 506 2.80 9.01 -1.27
C VAL A 506 3.53 8.63 -2.57
N PHE A 507 3.45 9.48 -3.63
CA PHE A 507 4.02 9.16 -4.94
C PHE A 507 5.54 9.33 -4.99
N ASP A 508 6.12 10.14 -4.13
CA ASP A 508 7.56 10.33 -4.01
C ASP A 508 8.26 9.24 -3.17
N MET A 509 7.48 8.36 -2.55
CA MET A 509 8.04 7.23 -1.81
C MET A 509 8.46 6.13 -2.80
N ASP A 510 9.75 5.79 -2.83
CA ASP A 510 10.26 4.68 -3.63
C ASP A 510 9.69 3.34 -3.14
N ASN A 511 9.57 3.20 -1.83
CA ASN A 511 9.15 1.96 -1.21
C ASN A 511 8.05 2.17 -0.16
N VAL A 512 6.95 1.41 -0.30
CA VAL A 512 5.81 1.43 0.63
C VAL A 512 5.81 0.17 1.49
N ALA A 513 6.99 -0.25 1.98
CA ALA A 513 7.24 -1.54 2.62
C ALA A 513 6.30 -1.91 3.77
N SER A 514 5.78 -0.92 4.50
CA SER A 514 4.85 -1.11 5.63
C SER A 514 3.38 -0.88 5.29
N ALA A 515 3.08 -0.42 4.06
CA ALA A 515 1.74 -0.01 3.67
C ALA A 515 1.03 -1.05 2.78
N ASN A 516 -0.27 -0.91 2.67
CA ASN A 516 -1.07 -1.66 1.71
C ASN A 516 -0.55 -1.42 0.27
N PRO A 517 -0.37 -2.45 -0.57
CA PRO A 517 0.07 -2.32 -1.97
C PRO A 517 -0.72 -1.30 -2.80
N LEU A 518 -1.99 -1.08 -2.43
CA LEU A 518 -2.86 -0.08 -3.06
C LEU A 518 -2.80 1.29 -2.36
N TYR A 519 -1.76 1.57 -1.55
CA TYR A 519 -1.69 2.80 -0.76
C TYR A 519 -1.74 4.06 -1.63
N LYS A 520 -0.90 4.12 -2.67
CA LYS A 520 -0.85 5.25 -3.61
C LYS A 520 -2.20 5.45 -4.32
N GLN A 521 -2.80 4.38 -4.83
CA GLN A 521 -4.12 4.43 -5.47
C GLN A 521 -5.23 4.91 -4.53
N ILE A 522 -5.27 4.37 -3.31
CA ILE A 522 -6.27 4.76 -2.31
C ILE A 522 -6.11 6.23 -1.94
N PHE A 523 -4.87 6.68 -1.77
CA PHE A 523 -4.58 8.08 -1.48
C PHE A 523 -5.03 8.98 -2.64
N PHE A 524 -4.68 8.62 -3.88
CA PHE A 524 -5.10 9.35 -5.07
C PHE A 524 -6.62 9.49 -5.16
N GLN A 525 -7.36 8.39 -4.99
CA GLN A 525 -8.82 8.41 -5.00
C GLN A 525 -9.42 9.27 -3.89
N GLN A 526 -8.81 9.30 -2.72
CA GLN A 526 -9.26 10.11 -1.59
C GLN A 526 -8.94 11.59 -1.78
N SER A 527 -7.75 11.93 -2.27
CA SER A 527 -7.37 13.33 -2.53
C SER A 527 -8.21 13.98 -3.63
N ARG A 528 -8.68 13.19 -4.63
CA ARG A 528 -9.63 13.70 -5.66
C ARG A 528 -10.99 14.13 -5.10
N GLN A 529 -11.32 13.77 -3.86
CA GLN A 529 -12.55 14.17 -3.21
C GLN A 529 -12.43 15.48 -2.43
N TRP A 530 -11.22 16.02 -2.23
CA TRP A 530 -11.01 17.30 -1.60
C TRP A 530 -11.33 18.43 -2.57
N ASP A 531 -12.05 19.45 -2.10
CA ASP A 531 -12.27 20.65 -2.90
C ASP A 531 -11.11 21.61 -2.72
N TYR A 532 -10.56 21.70 -1.48
CA TYR A 532 -9.38 22.48 -1.16
C TYR A 532 -8.44 21.72 -0.24
N LEU A 533 -7.14 22.01 -0.38
CA LEU A 533 -6.05 21.55 0.48
C LEU A 533 -5.32 22.78 1.06
N VAL A 534 -5.21 22.85 2.39
CA VAL A 534 -4.48 23.93 3.07
C VAL A 534 -2.97 23.68 2.95
N THR A 535 -2.21 24.72 2.61
CA THR A 535 -0.75 24.70 2.53
C THR A 535 -0.12 25.81 3.37
N ALA A 536 0.96 25.48 4.08
CA ALA A 536 1.65 26.42 4.98
C ALA A 536 2.62 27.36 4.27
N ASN A 537 3.18 26.95 3.14
CA ASN A 537 4.26 27.64 2.43
C ASN A 537 4.35 27.14 0.98
N GLN A 538 5.15 27.84 0.15
CA GLN A 538 5.34 27.47 -1.25
C GLN A 538 5.98 26.09 -1.41
N PHE A 539 6.92 25.74 -0.54
CA PHE A 539 7.53 24.42 -0.53
C PHE A 539 6.49 23.27 -0.37
N SER A 540 5.50 23.46 0.52
CA SER A 540 4.40 22.49 0.66
C SER A 540 3.52 22.42 -0.58
N VAL A 541 3.33 23.54 -1.29
CA VAL A 541 2.60 23.55 -2.57
C VAL A 541 3.33 22.68 -3.60
N ASP A 542 4.63 22.94 -3.76
CA ASP A 542 5.47 22.24 -4.74
C ASP A 542 5.50 20.73 -4.44
N VAL A 543 5.70 20.35 -3.17
CA VAL A 543 5.69 18.94 -2.77
C VAL A 543 4.30 18.29 -2.97
N PHE A 544 3.22 18.94 -2.58
CA PHE A 544 1.89 18.32 -2.70
C PHE A 544 1.41 18.22 -4.16
N GLU A 545 1.91 19.07 -5.05
CA GLU A 545 1.64 18.96 -6.48
C GLU A 545 2.07 17.61 -7.03
N HIS A 546 3.32 17.19 -6.77
CA HIS A 546 3.81 15.91 -7.27
C HIS A 546 3.54 14.74 -6.30
N ALA A 547 3.76 14.90 -4.99
CA ALA A 547 3.57 13.82 -4.01
C ALA A 547 2.11 13.36 -3.88
N PHE A 548 1.14 14.25 -4.09
CA PHE A 548 -0.29 13.93 -4.06
C PHE A 548 -0.92 13.98 -5.45
N MET A 549 -0.16 14.39 -6.46
CA MET A 549 -0.67 14.71 -7.79
C MET A 549 -1.89 15.64 -7.70
N TYR A 550 -1.84 16.63 -6.77
CA TYR A 550 -2.98 17.47 -6.45
C TYR A 550 -2.90 18.82 -7.16
N PRO A 551 -3.99 19.32 -7.77
CA PRO A 551 -3.98 20.55 -8.55
C PRO A 551 -3.64 21.79 -7.71
N VAL A 552 -2.69 22.60 -8.16
CA VAL A 552 -2.21 23.79 -7.42
C VAL A 552 -3.31 24.82 -7.20
N GLU A 553 -4.22 24.98 -8.16
CA GLU A 553 -5.37 25.91 -8.09
C GLU A 553 -6.37 25.55 -6.98
N LYS A 554 -6.31 24.34 -6.43
CA LYS A 554 -7.12 23.90 -5.29
C LYS A 554 -6.35 23.94 -3.96
N MET A 555 -5.12 24.41 -3.97
CA MET A 555 -4.32 24.59 -2.76
C MET A 555 -4.51 26.00 -2.20
N LEU A 556 -4.93 26.09 -0.94
CA LEU A 556 -5.05 27.35 -0.23
C LEU A 556 -3.69 27.74 0.36
N LYS A 557 -3.08 28.76 -0.23
CA LYS A 557 -1.79 29.33 0.20
C LYS A 557 -2.03 30.27 1.40
N SER A 558 -2.28 29.69 2.55
CA SER A 558 -2.84 30.45 3.71
C SER A 558 -1.98 30.42 4.97
N GLY A 559 -1.04 29.53 5.11
CA GLY A 559 -0.55 29.12 6.42
C GLY A 559 -1.48 28.07 7.05
N TYR A 560 -1.05 27.45 8.15
CA TYR A 560 -1.92 26.50 8.87
C TYR A 560 -2.78 27.23 9.93
N PRO A 561 -4.10 27.11 9.92
CA PRO A 561 -4.98 27.70 10.94
C PRO A 561 -4.59 27.41 12.37
N ARG A 562 -4.03 26.22 12.64
CA ARG A 562 -3.56 25.83 13.98
C ARG A 562 -2.42 26.70 14.52
N ASN A 563 -1.68 27.33 13.62
CA ASN A 563 -0.49 28.13 13.98
C ASN A 563 -0.85 29.58 14.33
N ASP A 564 -2.06 30.06 14.07
CA ASP A 564 -2.46 31.43 14.38
C ASP A 564 -2.24 31.77 15.85
N ILE A 565 -2.39 30.82 16.76
CA ILE A 565 -2.16 30.97 18.19
C ILE A 565 -0.71 31.37 18.51
N LEU A 566 0.27 30.95 17.68
CA LEU A 566 1.70 31.21 17.86
C LEU A 566 2.08 32.66 17.56
N SER A 567 1.28 33.33 16.73
CA SER A 567 1.44 34.75 16.36
C SER A 567 0.38 35.64 17.00
N ALA A 568 -0.49 35.10 17.86
CA ALA A 568 -1.57 35.85 18.48
C ALA A 568 -1.04 36.92 19.47
N PRO A 569 -1.67 38.12 19.55
CA PRO A 569 -1.23 39.17 20.46
C PRO A 569 -1.26 38.79 21.95
N ASP A 570 -2.14 37.86 22.32
CA ASP A 570 -2.34 37.38 23.69
C ASP A 570 -1.55 36.09 24.01
N ARG A 571 -0.63 35.66 23.13
CA ARG A 571 0.13 34.40 23.24
C ARG A 571 0.82 34.22 24.58
N ASP A 572 1.42 35.30 25.14
CA ASP A 572 2.13 35.24 26.41
C ASP A 572 1.18 35.07 27.62
N ALA A 573 0.01 35.66 27.57
CA ALA A 573 -1.04 35.44 28.56
C ALA A 573 -1.57 33.98 28.49
N ARG A 574 -1.76 33.48 27.30
CA ARG A 574 -2.15 32.05 27.06
C ARG A 574 -1.07 31.12 27.58
N ALA A 575 0.20 31.40 27.31
CA ALA A 575 1.30 30.57 27.79
C ALA A 575 1.29 30.46 29.34
N ARG A 576 1.05 31.56 30.05
CA ARG A 576 0.91 31.53 31.53
C ARG A 576 -0.26 30.67 31.99
N GLN A 577 -1.42 30.81 31.35
CA GLN A 577 -2.60 30.00 31.68
C GLN A 577 -2.39 28.48 31.38
N ILE A 578 -1.65 28.14 30.32
CA ILE A 578 -1.33 26.76 29.99
C ILE A 578 -0.35 26.17 31.01
N LYS A 579 0.70 26.91 31.40
CA LYS A 579 1.62 26.50 32.49
C LYS A 579 0.85 26.22 33.79
N GLU A 580 -0.03 27.14 34.19
CA GLU A 580 -0.86 26.99 35.37
C GLU A 580 -1.77 25.72 35.27
N LYS A 581 -2.44 25.53 34.15
CA LYS A 581 -3.29 24.34 33.89
C LYS A 581 -2.51 23.03 34.00
N LEU A 582 -1.26 23.01 33.58
CA LEU A 582 -0.38 21.83 33.60
C LEU A 582 0.38 21.69 34.93
N GLY A 583 0.22 22.62 35.88
CA GLY A 583 0.95 22.63 37.14
C GLY A 583 2.46 22.90 36.99
N ILE A 584 2.88 23.53 35.88
CA ILE A 584 4.26 23.85 35.61
C ILE A 584 4.60 25.22 36.28
N PRO A 585 5.67 25.31 37.07
CA PRO A 585 6.07 26.54 37.68
C PRO A 585 6.35 27.65 36.66
N GLN A 586 5.89 28.90 36.96
CA GLN A 586 5.96 30.00 36.00
C GLN A 586 7.40 30.47 35.76
N ASP A 587 8.27 30.31 36.73
CA ASP A 587 9.68 30.70 36.73
C ASP A 587 10.60 29.72 36.00
N LYS A 588 10.15 28.47 35.79
CA LYS A 588 10.93 27.45 35.07
C LYS A 588 10.86 27.64 33.57
N LYS A 589 12.01 27.48 32.89
CA LYS A 589 12.08 27.31 31.44
C LYS A 589 11.70 25.91 31.06
N ILE A 590 11.16 25.75 29.87
CA ILE A 590 10.63 24.46 29.40
C ILE A 590 11.43 23.93 28.20
N ILE A 591 11.96 22.74 28.34
CA ILE A 591 12.48 21.91 27.25
C ILE A 591 11.31 21.03 26.74
N LEU A 592 10.88 21.24 25.51
CA LEU A 592 9.93 20.35 24.86
C LEU A 592 10.68 19.25 24.09
N TYR A 593 10.52 17.99 24.49
CA TYR A 593 11.08 16.85 23.75
C TYR A 593 9.99 16.13 22.96
N ALA A 594 10.07 16.23 21.63
CA ALA A 594 9.09 15.71 20.69
C ALA A 594 9.74 14.79 19.64
N PRO A 595 10.16 13.57 20.01
CA PRO A 595 10.83 12.63 19.12
C PRO A 595 9.86 11.94 18.17
N THR A 596 10.39 11.56 16.99
CA THR A 596 9.68 10.73 16.03
C THR A 596 9.67 9.26 16.46
N TRP A 597 8.58 8.62 16.18
CA TRP A 597 8.43 7.17 16.23
C TRP A 597 9.36 6.46 15.24
N ARG A 598 9.87 5.26 15.64
CA ARG A 598 10.66 4.38 14.77
C ARG A 598 9.81 3.20 14.29
N ASP A 599 9.65 3.08 12.98
CA ASP A 599 8.80 2.05 12.33
C ASP A 599 9.43 0.64 12.44
N ASP A 600 10.72 0.53 12.74
CA ASP A 600 11.48 -0.71 12.82
C ASP A 600 11.72 -1.25 14.25
N ASP A 601 11.27 -0.55 15.28
CA ASP A 601 11.48 -0.91 16.69
C ASP A 601 10.21 -1.59 17.26
N TYR A 602 10.03 -2.90 16.99
CA TYR A 602 8.85 -3.64 17.44
C TYR A 602 9.21 -5.08 17.91
N TYR A 603 8.49 -5.58 18.91
CA TYR A 603 8.57 -6.98 19.38
C TYR A 603 7.72 -7.94 18.55
N GLY A 604 6.68 -7.45 17.89
CA GLY A 604 5.74 -8.21 17.07
C GLY A 604 4.68 -7.31 16.44
N VAL A 605 3.83 -7.85 15.55
CA VAL A 605 2.78 -7.08 14.90
C VAL A 605 1.84 -6.47 15.94
N GLY A 606 1.97 -5.16 16.17
CA GLY A 606 1.17 -4.40 17.14
C GLY A 606 1.81 -4.21 18.51
N ASP A 607 3.02 -4.72 18.74
CA ASP A 607 3.72 -4.65 20.03
C ASP A 607 5.09 -3.98 19.82
N TYR A 608 5.16 -2.69 20.09
CA TYR A 608 6.27 -1.82 19.77
C TYR A 608 7.15 -1.56 20.98
N LYS A 609 8.47 -1.57 20.77
CA LYS A 609 9.47 -1.21 21.78
C LYS A 609 9.85 0.26 21.61
N PHE A 610 9.73 1.05 22.66
CA PHE A 610 10.31 2.37 22.69
C PHE A 610 11.26 2.52 23.87
N THR A 611 12.46 2.93 23.59
CA THR A 611 13.44 3.31 24.61
C THR A 611 13.77 4.79 24.42
N LEU A 612 13.51 5.58 25.43
CA LEU A 612 13.90 6.97 25.43
C LEU A 612 15.43 7.06 25.36
N LYS A 613 15.96 7.73 24.34
CA LYS A 613 17.41 7.85 24.13
C LYS A 613 18.03 9.06 24.81
N LEU A 614 17.20 10.03 25.15
CA LEU A 614 17.60 11.20 25.91
C LEU A 614 17.81 10.82 27.38
N ASP A 615 18.98 11.17 27.95
CA ASP A 615 19.31 10.89 29.36
C ASP A 615 18.65 11.92 30.29
N ILE A 616 17.42 11.60 30.70
CA ILE A 616 16.60 12.46 31.57
C ILE A 616 17.26 12.62 32.96
N ASN A 617 17.92 11.60 33.50
CA ASN A 617 18.55 11.66 34.80
C ASN A 617 19.66 12.72 34.83
N ARG A 618 20.42 12.73 33.74
CA ARG A 618 21.51 13.70 33.60
C ARG A 618 20.96 15.11 33.37
N LEU A 619 19.96 15.27 32.54
CA LEU A 619 19.26 16.54 32.32
C LEU A 619 18.71 17.11 33.63
N LYS A 620 18.05 16.28 34.46
CA LYS A 620 17.54 16.71 35.76
C LYS A 620 18.63 17.18 36.67
N ARG A 621 19.75 16.44 36.76
CA ARG A 621 20.88 16.78 37.63
C ARG A 621 21.57 18.09 37.24
N GLU A 622 21.71 18.34 35.94
CA GLU A 622 22.50 19.47 35.43
C GLU A 622 21.66 20.72 35.17
N LEU A 623 20.37 20.59 34.86
CA LEU A 623 19.50 21.69 34.44
C LEU A 623 18.21 21.82 35.27
N GLY A 624 17.96 20.95 36.24
CA GLY A 624 16.68 20.90 36.96
C GLY A 624 16.38 22.14 37.82
N ASP A 625 17.40 22.94 38.14
CA ASP A 625 17.20 24.21 38.88
C ASP A 625 16.55 25.29 38.00
N ASP A 626 16.81 25.29 36.69
CA ASP A 626 16.33 26.33 35.76
C ASP A 626 15.24 25.82 34.82
N TYR A 627 15.27 24.52 34.50
CA TYR A 627 14.41 23.91 33.45
C TYR A 627 13.53 22.81 34.00
N VAL A 628 12.42 22.57 33.27
CA VAL A 628 11.62 21.37 33.32
C VAL A 628 11.50 20.75 31.92
N LEU A 629 11.28 19.46 31.86
CA LEU A 629 11.14 18.68 30.62
C LEU A 629 9.68 18.34 30.37
N VAL A 630 9.13 18.81 29.26
CA VAL A 630 7.82 18.38 28.75
C VAL A 630 8.03 17.34 27.68
N LEU A 631 7.50 16.13 27.90
CA LEU A 631 7.57 15.03 26.95
C LEU A 631 6.32 15.01 26.07
N ARG A 632 6.54 14.98 24.74
CA ARG A 632 5.49 14.81 23.75
C ARG A 632 5.85 13.65 22.81
N THR A 633 5.67 12.43 23.29
CA THR A 633 5.92 11.21 22.52
C THR A 633 4.71 10.75 21.71
N HIS A 634 4.90 9.77 20.82
CA HIS A 634 3.78 9.21 20.07
C HIS A 634 2.84 8.41 21.01
N TYR A 635 1.54 8.49 20.78
CA TYR A 635 0.51 7.92 21.68
C TYR A 635 0.60 6.40 21.93
N PHE A 636 1.29 5.63 21.06
CA PHE A 636 1.57 4.20 21.32
C PHE A 636 2.56 3.95 22.45
N ILE A 637 3.27 4.98 22.89
CA ILE A 637 4.35 4.89 23.88
C ILE A 637 3.89 5.32 25.27
N THR A 638 2.84 6.11 25.33
CA THR A 638 2.36 6.78 26.56
C THR A 638 2.05 5.80 27.69
N GLU A 639 1.60 4.58 27.39
CA GLU A 639 1.23 3.55 28.37
C GLU A 639 2.46 2.85 28.99
N HIS A 640 3.66 2.98 28.42
CA HIS A 640 4.85 2.25 28.82
C HIS A 640 5.99 3.14 29.37
N LEU A 641 5.78 4.45 29.43
CA LEU A 641 6.81 5.38 29.86
C LEU A 641 6.68 5.63 31.36
N ASP A 642 7.54 4.98 32.18
CA ASP A 642 7.60 5.22 33.61
C ASP A 642 8.33 6.53 33.91
N THR A 643 7.59 7.52 34.34
CA THR A 643 8.11 8.81 34.79
C THR A 643 8.12 8.94 36.31
N THR A 644 7.81 7.86 37.06
CA THR A 644 7.78 7.80 38.51
C THR A 644 9.16 7.98 39.09
N GLY A 645 9.78 8.84 39.40
CA GLY A 645 11.17 9.07 39.91
C GLY A 645 11.78 10.38 39.47
N PHE A 646 11.13 11.04 38.51
CA PHE A 646 11.62 12.33 38.05
C PHE A 646 10.96 13.52 38.77
N GLY A 647 9.91 13.30 39.57
CA GLY A 647 9.23 14.31 40.39
C GLY A 647 8.80 15.51 39.55
N ASP A 648 9.09 16.72 40.01
CA ASP A 648 8.66 17.98 39.39
C ASP A 648 9.48 18.39 38.17
N PHE A 649 10.40 17.54 37.70
CA PHE A 649 11.24 17.86 36.52
C PHE A 649 10.59 17.39 35.18
N VAL A 650 9.83 16.31 35.19
CA VAL A 650 9.27 15.71 33.94
C VAL A 650 7.75 15.79 33.94
N TYR A 651 7.21 16.44 32.93
CA TYR A 651 5.77 16.52 32.65
C TYR A 651 5.45 15.70 31.39
N ASN A 652 4.75 14.60 31.54
CA ASN A 652 4.39 13.73 30.39
C ASN A 652 3.08 14.20 29.76
N GLU A 653 3.21 15.05 28.74
CA GLU A 653 2.09 15.61 27.98
C GLU A 653 1.87 14.91 26.63
N SER A 654 2.24 13.64 26.54
CA SER A 654 2.04 12.84 25.33
C SER A 654 0.57 12.67 24.95
N SER A 655 -0.34 12.78 25.92
CA SER A 655 -1.79 12.74 25.71
C SER A 655 -2.44 14.13 25.54
N TYR A 656 -1.69 15.22 25.67
CA TYR A 656 -2.24 16.56 25.54
C TYR A 656 -2.81 16.79 24.12
N ASP A 657 -4.01 17.38 24.02
CA ASP A 657 -4.72 17.45 22.75
C ASP A 657 -4.02 18.31 21.68
N ASP A 658 -3.51 19.47 22.05
CA ASP A 658 -3.06 20.51 21.12
C ASP A 658 -1.57 20.84 21.28
N ILE A 659 -0.77 20.37 20.33
CA ILE A 659 0.68 20.59 20.38
C ILE A 659 1.07 22.07 20.24
N ALA A 660 0.26 22.90 19.57
CA ALA A 660 0.55 24.34 19.45
C ALA A 660 0.51 25.05 20.81
N GLU A 661 -0.32 24.58 21.73
CA GLU A 661 -0.35 25.07 23.11
C GLU A 661 0.96 24.71 23.87
N LEU A 662 1.54 23.53 23.61
CA LEU A 662 2.84 23.13 24.16
C LEU A 662 4.00 23.94 23.57
N TYR A 663 3.92 24.30 22.28
CA TYR A 663 4.91 25.19 21.68
C TYR A 663 4.94 26.56 22.37
N LEU A 664 3.78 27.12 22.69
CA LEU A 664 3.71 28.45 23.34
C LEU A 664 4.47 28.52 24.66
N ILE A 665 4.40 27.44 25.46
CA ILE A 665 5.03 27.41 26.77
C ILE A 665 6.52 27.04 26.75
N SER A 666 7.02 26.49 25.64
CA SER A 666 8.36 25.89 25.53
C SER A 666 9.40 26.94 25.14
N ASP A 667 10.55 26.93 25.80
CA ASP A 667 11.67 27.83 25.53
C ASP A 667 12.67 27.26 24.53
N VAL A 668 12.76 25.91 24.45
CA VAL A 668 13.60 25.19 23.50
C VAL A 668 12.91 23.91 23.08
N LEU A 669 13.02 23.55 21.80
CA LEU A 669 12.55 22.30 21.25
C LEU A 669 13.73 21.35 21.02
N ILE A 670 13.61 20.11 21.54
CA ILE A 670 14.46 19.00 21.14
C ILE A 670 13.58 18.05 20.31
N THR A 671 13.99 17.77 19.08
CA THR A 671 13.27 16.88 18.19
C THR A 671 14.26 16.09 17.30
N ASP A 672 13.76 15.36 16.33
CA ASP A 672 14.58 14.61 15.37
C ASP A 672 14.02 14.75 13.94
N TYR A 673 13.42 13.71 13.39
CA TYR A 673 12.85 13.67 12.02
C TYR A 673 11.36 14.02 12.00
N SER A 674 10.89 14.83 12.94
CA SER A 674 9.50 15.24 13.07
C SER A 674 9.25 16.59 12.41
N SER A 675 8.14 16.75 11.69
CA SER A 675 7.73 18.03 11.10
C SER A 675 7.32 19.11 12.13
N VAL A 676 7.33 18.82 13.41
CA VAL A 676 6.95 19.76 14.48
C VAL A 676 7.83 21.02 14.50
N PHE A 677 9.08 20.92 14.06
CA PHE A 677 10.01 22.03 14.06
C PHE A 677 9.64 23.15 13.06
N PHE A 678 8.92 22.82 11.97
CA PHE A 678 8.43 23.85 11.04
C PHE A 678 7.47 24.81 11.72
N ASP A 679 6.54 24.28 12.51
CA ASP A 679 5.56 25.09 13.24
C ASP A 679 6.23 25.81 14.43
N TYR A 680 7.10 25.11 15.17
CA TYR A 680 7.80 25.69 16.31
C TYR A 680 8.70 26.87 15.91
N ALA A 681 9.26 26.84 14.70
CA ALA A 681 10.11 27.91 14.17
C ALA A 681 9.41 29.27 14.04
N ILE A 682 8.07 29.31 14.00
CA ILE A 682 7.29 30.56 14.03
C ILE A 682 7.59 31.38 15.27
N LEU A 683 7.89 30.75 16.40
CA LEU A 683 8.23 31.40 17.67
C LEU A 683 9.64 31.98 17.71
N LYS A 684 10.49 31.66 16.74
CA LYS A 684 11.91 32.08 16.67
C LYS A 684 12.71 31.69 17.93
N ARG A 685 12.41 30.53 18.52
CA ARG A 685 13.07 29.93 19.66
C ARG A 685 14.02 28.81 19.23
N PRO A 686 15.09 28.50 20.04
CA PRO A 686 16.08 27.48 19.67
C PRO A 686 15.46 26.11 19.38
N ILE A 687 16.00 25.43 18.36
CA ILE A 687 15.63 24.05 17.97
C ILE A 687 16.90 23.22 17.96
N LEU A 688 16.89 22.10 18.66
CA LEU A 688 17.99 21.14 18.76
C LEU A 688 17.54 19.82 18.13
N TYR A 689 18.32 19.28 17.20
CA TYR A 689 17.97 18.05 16.50
C TYR A 689 18.78 16.89 17.06
N PHE A 690 18.18 16.08 17.94
CA PHE A 690 18.79 14.89 18.52
C PHE A 690 18.65 13.68 17.60
N VAL A 691 19.67 13.46 16.76
CA VAL A 691 19.64 12.50 15.62
C VAL A 691 20.65 11.37 15.84
N TYR A 692 20.56 10.65 16.95
CA TYR A 692 21.45 9.57 17.38
C TYR A 692 21.55 8.41 16.37
N ASP A 693 20.64 8.29 15.42
CA ASP A 693 20.54 7.23 14.42
C ASP A 693 20.50 7.78 12.97
N TYR A 694 21.11 8.96 12.74
CA TYR A 694 21.02 9.72 11.50
C TYR A 694 21.36 8.91 10.25
N GLU A 695 22.47 8.17 10.27
CA GLU A 695 22.95 7.38 9.12
C GLU A 695 21.99 6.23 8.77
N LYS A 696 21.41 5.60 9.78
CA LYS A 696 20.44 4.53 9.60
C LYS A 696 19.10 5.07 9.10
N TYR A 697 18.65 6.18 9.63
CA TYR A 697 17.31 6.73 9.33
C TYR A 697 17.21 7.28 7.91
N GLY A 698 18.23 8.02 7.46
CA GLY A 698 18.27 8.65 6.14
C GLY A 698 18.35 7.67 4.97
N SER A 699 19.09 6.54 5.17
CA SER A 699 19.35 5.58 4.09
C SER A 699 18.32 4.47 3.95
N VAL A 700 17.55 4.11 5.00
CA VAL A 700 16.77 2.88 5.06
C VAL A 700 15.26 3.09 5.10
N LEU A 701 14.75 4.16 5.73
CA LEU A 701 13.33 4.23 6.07
C LEU A 701 12.49 5.11 5.15
N ARG A 702 12.90 6.33 4.87
CA ARG A 702 12.19 7.26 3.97
C ARG A 702 13.15 8.37 3.55
N GLY A 703 13.18 8.73 2.27
CA GLY A 703 13.90 9.91 1.82
C GLY A 703 13.39 11.21 2.47
N PHE A 704 14.24 12.22 2.52
CA PHE A 704 13.88 13.56 2.99
C PHE A 704 13.81 14.54 1.81
N TYR A 705 12.89 15.49 1.88
CA TYR A 705 12.82 16.61 0.94
C TYR A 705 13.86 17.72 1.23
N LEU A 706 14.42 17.72 2.42
CA LEU A 706 15.43 18.69 2.86
C LEU A 706 16.77 18.00 3.10
N ASP A 707 17.84 18.74 2.84
CA ASP A 707 19.17 18.39 3.32
C ASP A 707 19.27 18.77 4.81
N MET A 708 19.22 17.76 5.68
CA MET A 708 19.19 17.96 7.13
C MET A 708 20.46 18.69 7.65
N GLU A 709 21.58 18.64 6.94
CA GLU A 709 22.82 19.30 7.36
C GLU A 709 22.86 20.78 6.96
N LYS A 710 22.15 21.16 5.88
CA LYS A 710 22.22 22.51 5.32
C LYS A 710 20.96 23.36 5.56
N ASP A 711 19.78 22.70 5.56
CA ASP A 711 18.51 23.42 5.52
C ASP A 711 17.92 23.68 6.91
N LEU A 712 18.48 23.11 7.99
CA LEU A 712 17.89 23.21 9.32
C LEU A 712 18.32 24.45 10.11
N PRO A 713 17.44 25.04 10.93
CA PRO A 713 17.70 26.22 11.74
C PRO A 713 18.35 25.92 13.10
N GLY A 714 19.05 24.81 13.26
CA GLY A 714 19.69 24.41 14.50
C GLY A 714 20.63 23.21 14.33
N PRO A 715 21.44 22.88 15.37
CA PRO A 715 22.47 21.87 15.29
C PRO A 715 21.92 20.44 15.25
N LEU A 716 22.58 19.56 14.47
CA LEU A 716 22.43 18.12 14.54
C LEU A 716 23.30 17.56 15.68
N LEU A 717 22.68 16.95 16.67
CA LEU A 717 23.31 16.43 17.88
C LEU A 717 23.18 14.91 17.89
N LYS A 718 24.30 14.19 18.01
CA LYS A 718 24.31 12.72 17.91
C LYS A 718 24.38 12.03 19.27
N THR A 719 24.84 12.74 20.31
CA THR A 719 25.02 12.18 21.66
C THR A 719 24.30 13.01 22.72
N ASN A 720 24.10 12.44 23.91
CA ASN A 720 23.56 13.17 25.05
C ASN A 720 24.54 14.27 25.55
N ASP A 721 25.84 14.09 25.33
CA ASP A 721 26.85 15.11 25.64
C ASP A 721 26.67 16.35 24.76
N ASP A 722 26.42 16.13 23.45
CA ASP A 722 26.17 17.23 22.51
C ASP A 722 24.91 18.01 22.91
N VAL A 723 23.85 17.30 23.30
CA VAL A 723 22.58 17.91 23.72
C VAL A 723 22.78 18.77 24.95
N LEU A 724 23.50 18.29 25.98
CA LEU A 724 23.78 19.04 27.18
C LEU A 724 24.66 20.25 26.91
N ALA A 725 25.72 20.09 26.13
CA ALA A 725 26.60 21.18 25.73
C ALA A 725 25.82 22.29 25.00
N ALA A 726 24.89 21.91 24.09
CA ALA A 726 24.05 22.87 23.40
C ALA A 726 23.06 23.58 24.35
N LEU A 727 22.46 22.87 25.31
CA LEU A 727 21.54 23.45 26.31
C LEU A 727 22.25 24.40 27.26
N HIS A 728 23.46 24.10 27.69
CA HIS A 728 24.28 25.01 28.52
C HIS A 728 24.70 26.27 27.76
N ASN A 729 24.81 26.18 26.43
CA ASN A 729 25.29 27.28 25.59
C ASN A 729 24.26 27.80 24.59
N LEU A 730 22.95 27.73 24.93
CA LEU A 730 21.86 28.16 24.06
C LEU A 730 22.03 29.57 23.44
N PRO A 731 22.55 30.59 24.17
CA PRO A 731 22.76 31.90 23.57
C PRO A 731 23.74 31.86 22.39
N GLN A 732 24.81 31.08 22.50
CA GLN A 732 25.79 30.92 21.41
C GLN A 732 25.19 30.13 20.25
N VAL A 733 24.50 29.02 20.53
CA VAL A 733 23.77 28.23 19.50
C VAL A 733 22.79 29.13 18.73
N THR A 734 22.03 29.96 19.42
CA THR A 734 21.09 30.91 18.79
C THR A 734 21.80 31.89 17.87
N LYS A 735 22.98 32.38 18.29
CA LYS A 735 23.80 33.31 17.49
C LYS A 735 24.38 32.61 16.24
N ASP A 736 24.92 31.43 16.42
CA ASP A 736 25.58 30.67 15.34
C ASP A 736 24.60 30.28 14.24
N TYR A 737 23.37 29.96 14.61
CA TYR A 737 22.30 29.55 13.68
C TYR A 737 21.37 30.71 13.27
N ALA A 738 21.62 31.94 13.66
CA ALA A 738 20.73 33.10 13.39
C ALA A 738 20.46 33.30 11.89
N ALA A 739 21.47 33.18 11.03
CA ALA A 739 21.35 33.32 9.59
C ALA A 739 20.55 32.14 8.95
N ALA A 740 20.87 30.92 9.35
CA ALA A 740 20.15 29.72 8.89
C ALA A 740 18.66 29.77 9.32
N TYR A 741 18.41 30.23 10.54
CA TYR A 741 17.06 30.38 11.07
C TYR A 741 16.25 31.45 10.31
N ALA A 742 16.89 32.59 9.96
CA ALA A 742 16.25 33.64 9.17
C ALA A 742 15.84 33.10 7.76
N THR A 743 16.75 32.39 7.09
CA THR A 743 16.51 31.78 5.80
C THR A 743 15.38 30.74 5.90
N PHE A 744 15.43 29.89 6.93
CA PHE A 744 14.39 28.88 7.19
C PHE A 744 13.03 29.54 7.41
N SER A 745 12.94 30.55 8.26
CA SER A 745 11.69 31.26 8.56
C SER A 745 11.12 31.94 7.31
N GLN A 746 11.96 32.54 6.48
CA GLN A 746 11.52 33.12 5.20
C GLN A 746 10.96 32.07 4.24
N ARG A 747 11.57 30.90 4.18
CA ARG A 747 11.17 29.83 3.29
C ARG A 747 9.91 29.11 3.75
N PHE A 748 9.73 28.87 5.06
CA PHE A 748 8.70 27.99 5.59
C PHE A 748 7.61 28.68 6.40
N ASN A 749 7.85 29.85 6.99
CA ASN A 749 6.91 30.51 7.88
C ASN A 749 6.38 31.86 7.36
N ALA A 750 6.69 32.24 6.12
CA ALA A 750 6.31 33.53 5.55
C ALA A 750 4.80 33.80 5.52
N TRP A 751 3.97 32.76 5.50
CA TRP A 751 2.51 32.86 5.51
C TRP A 751 1.87 32.72 6.90
N GLU A 752 2.70 32.49 7.94
CA GLU A 752 2.28 32.21 9.31
C GLU A 752 2.21 33.52 10.14
N ASP A 753 1.34 34.43 9.76
CA ASP A 753 1.17 35.79 10.31
C ASP A 753 0.04 35.93 11.34
N GLY A 754 -0.59 34.80 11.73
CA GLY A 754 -1.71 34.78 12.67
C GLY A 754 -3.11 34.97 12.03
N HIS A 755 -3.20 35.01 10.70
CA HIS A 755 -4.44 35.20 9.96
C HIS A 755 -4.76 34.04 9.02
N ALA A 756 -4.12 32.88 9.16
CA ALA A 756 -4.34 31.72 8.32
C ALA A 756 -5.80 31.22 8.39
N THR A 757 -6.38 31.18 9.58
CA THR A 757 -7.77 30.75 9.78
C THR A 757 -8.75 31.64 9.01
N GLN A 758 -8.58 32.95 9.08
CA GLN A 758 -9.42 33.88 8.34
C GLN A 758 -9.33 33.65 6.84
N ARG A 759 -8.10 33.57 6.28
CA ARG A 759 -7.89 33.30 4.84
C ARG A 759 -8.52 31.99 4.39
N VAL A 760 -8.41 30.94 5.20
CA VAL A 760 -9.03 29.64 4.91
C VAL A 760 -10.57 29.74 4.93
N VAL A 761 -11.14 30.42 5.92
CA VAL A 761 -12.61 30.58 6.01
C VAL A 761 -13.14 31.41 4.84
N ASP A 762 -12.48 32.52 4.52
CA ASP A 762 -12.90 33.39 3.40
C ASP A 762 -12.82 32.71 2.03
N ALA A 763 -11.85 31.76 1.85
CA ALA A 763 -11.71 31.01 0.61
C ALA A 763 -12.64 29.79 0.54
N PHE A 764 -12.94 29.15 1.65
CA PHE A 764 -13.71 27.90 1.68
C PHE A 764 -15.22 28.11 1.71
N PHE A 765 -15.69 29.12 2.46
CA PHE A 765 -17.11 29.44 2.54
C PHE A 765 -17.48 30.57 1.54
N ASP A 766 -18.58 30.39 0.83
CA ASP A 766 -19.09 31.44 -0.02
C ASP A 766 -19.64 32.58 0.84
N LYS A 767 -19.63 33.82 0.34
CA LYS A 767 -20.20 34.99 1.07
C LYS A 767 -21.64 34.76 1.52
N THR A 768 -22.44 34.07 0.71
CA THR A 768 -23.82 33.68 1.05
C THR A 768 -23.91 32.63 2.16
N ASP A 769 -22.88 31.82 2.35
CA ASP A 769 -22.82 30.87 3.46
C ASP A 769 -22.50 31.58 4.79
N LEU A 770 -21.73 32.67 4.73
CA LEU A 770 -21.32 33.51 5.86
C LEU A 770 -22.32 34.63 6.20
N GLN A 771 -23.14 35.07 5.26
CA GLN A 771 -24.26 35.98 5.47
C GLN A 771 -25.49 35.26 6.03
#